data_05d7914c9343993ce6a6a2b273bfd480
#
_entry.id   05d7914c9343993ce6a6a2b273bfd480
#
_cell.length_a   1.000
_cell.length_b   1.000
_cell.length_c   1.000
_cell.angle_alpha   90.00
_cell.angle_beta   90.00
_cell.angle_gamma   90.00
#
_symmetry.space_group_name_H-M   'P 1'
#
loop_
_entity.id
_entity.type
_entity.pdbx_description
1 polymer ?
#
loop_
_entity_poly.entity_id
_entity_poly.type
_entity_poly.pdbx_seq_one_letter_code
_entity_poly.pdbx_strand_id
1 'polypeptide(L)'
;MWCLELLLTLLLIVNDASCQWNVWVPRDISAMTNSCVVIPCTFMYPSGIRPYRGIHGIWYFGQPYPQLFPPVVFKSRTDVVHESYKGRTKLLGDLHQRNCTLLINNIGTEHSGRYYFRADLGGANMYTFPDFAELKVLDQPNIDVPEEIVSDESLELTCYAPDNCPDLTPEIQWMYTDYLPDPEFSSDYLEESNTAVLSNTLTFTPRPMHNGQLLGCRVYYPNTTLVYERLISLDIKYAPRSVWVNVSSEVMEGSSVMLHCEVDSNPPPRISWMFGDQELLWDTASNISLSLDDVTPAQEGLYTCIGDNGYGMMNTSLYLAVKYPPREPLVNDSMTVLEGTSLALHCSTQGSPAPTLTWLKDGELVGTITADELSVLEIMEITPQGDGQYRCLAENEHGRASSSLNITVEYAPVLLEESKCTVVREGVQCVCMATGNPEPTIEFYLPDLNITINETDGRYNFYTHTDGHTSTGMIKLREKGERVDNGGPAVNVHCSIYNMYGRESILLELQQEKKYMMAVIVGTIGGVAVIAFIIAAVRYVGHNNKKENGNPRQDVVLENPALYYSAVKKDKQNLRKKVLKTELLGSKFNSILEETTGEDGDYQPVGSMAGLERQELNYAALEFIGARPREGASGRGDDGSNYTEIKAK
;
A
#
# COMPACT_ATOMS: atom_id res chain seq x y z
N MET A 1 -42.90 -69.03 -54.91
CA MET A 1 -43.84 -68.57 -53.88
C MET A 1 -43.41 -67.26 -53.19
N TRP A 2 -42.12 -67.02 -52.93
CA TRP A 2 -41.69 -65.80 -52.22
C TRP A 2 -41.74 -64.49 -53.09
N CYS A 3 -41.59 -64.53 -54.38
CA CYS A 3 -41.73 -63.34 -55.21
C CYS A 3 -43.16 -62.82 -55.36
N LEU A 4 -44.19 -63.69 -55.17
CA LEU A 4 -45.58 -63.29 -55.30
C LEU A 4 -46.05 -62.61 -53.97
N GLU A 5 -45.55 -63.05 -52.84
CA GLU A 5 -45.86 -62.42 -51.54
C GLU A 5 -45.17 -61.02 -51.41
N LEU A 6 -43.93 -60.86 -51.90
CA LEU A 6 -43.25 -59.55 -51.95
C LEU A 6 -43.95 -58.58 -52.92
N LEU A 7 -44.46 -59.04 -54.05
CA LEU A 7 -45.24 -58.22 -54.98
C LEU A 7 -46.61 -57.83 -54.39
N LEU A 8 -47.30 -58.74 -53.66
CA LEU A 8 -48.54 -58.45 -53.01
C LEU A 8 -48.31 -57.47 -51.76
N THR A 9 -47.24 -57.64 -51.02
CA THR A 9 -46.93 -56.71 -49.97
C THR A 9 -46.48 -55.34 -50.46
N LEU A 10 -45.74 -55.26 -51.59
CA LEU A 10 -45.43 -53.98 -52.22
C LEU A 10 -46.67 -53.32 -52.87
N LEU A 11 -47.62 -54.09 -53.43
CA LEU A 11 -48.88 -53.57 -53.91
C LEU A 11 -49.82 -53.10 -52.82
N LEU A 12 -49.79 -53.75 -51.65
CA LEU A 12 -50.56 -53.30 -50.50
C LEU A 12 -49.95 -52.02 -49.86
N ILE A 13 -48.61 -51.87 -49.81
CA ILE A 13 -47.92 -50.68 -49.32
C ILE A 13 -48.15 -49.48 -50.26
N VAL A 14 -48.15 -49.73 -51.63
CA VAL A 14 -48.43 -48.67 -52.60
C VAL A 14 -49.91 -48.22 -52.60
N ASN A 15 -50.84 -49.13 -52.29
CA ASN A 15 -52.25 -48.77 -52.21
C ASN A 15 -52.62 -48.00 -50.93
N ASP A 16 -51.86 -48.19 -49.81
CA ASP A 16 -52.15 -47.47 -48.55
C ASP A 16 -51.64 -46.01 -48.57
N ALA A 17 -50.65 -45.71 -49.40
CA ALA A 17 -50.11 -44.35 -49.54
C ALA A 17 -51.03 -43.37 -50.30
N SER A 18 -52.13 -43.86 -50.93
CA SER A 18 -53.00 -43.00 -51.73
C SER A 18 -54.36 -42.64 -51.07
N CYS A 19 -54.57 -43.02 -49.81
CA CYS A 19 -55.89 -42.92 -49.16
C CYS A 19 -55.97 -42.02 -47.93
N GLN A 20 -54.97 -41.17 -47.69
CA GLN A 20 -54.97 -40.37 -46.45
C GLN A 20 -55.09 -38.88 -46.71
N TRP A 21 -55.79 -38.20 -45.81
CA TRP A 21 -55.74 -36.77 -45.65
C TRP A 21 -54.42 -36.41 -45.04
N ASN A 22 -53.63 -35.53 -45.65
CA ASN A 22 -52.32 -35.04 -45.13
C ASN A 22 -52.16 -33.58 -45.47
N VAL A 23 -51.48 -32.84 -44.59
CA VAL A 23 -51.08 -31.47 -44.80
C VAL A 23 -49.62 -31.34 -44.42
N TRP A 24 -48.89 -30.62 -45.21
CA TRP A 24 -47.57 -30.17 -44.85
C TRP A 24 -47.60 -28.66 -44.56
N VAL A 25 -47.14 -28.25 -43.38
CA VAL A 25 -46.96 -26.88 -42.94
C VAL A 25 -45.67 -26.81 -42.13
N PRO A 26 -44.93 -25.69 -42.11
CA PRO A 26 -43.77 -25.55 -41.21
C PRO A 26 -44.21 -25.59 -39.77
N ARG A 27 -43.45 -26.31 -38.92
CA ARG A 27 -43.78 -26.38 -37.48
C ARG A 27 -43.42 -25.10 -36.75
N ASP A 28 -42.31 -24.48 -37.17
CA ASP A 28 -41.80 -23.23 -36.57
C ASP A 28 -41.60 -22.20 -37.68
N ILE A 29 -42.25 -21.09 -37.57
CA ILE A 29 -42.11 -19.93 -38.46
C ILE A 29 -42.09 -18.66 -37.64
N SER A 30 -41.21 -17.73 -37.98
CA SER A 30 -41.11 -16.46 -37.28
C SER A 30 -41.28 -15.27 -38.22
N ALA A 31 -41.70 -14.14 -37.68
CA ALA A 31 -41.82 -12.88 -38.40
C ALA A 31 -41.69 -11.71 -37.46
N MET A 32 -41.29 -10.53 -37.95
CA MET A 32 -41.23 -9.32 -37.13
C MET A 32 -42.59 -8.65 -37.00
N THR A 33 -42.87 -8.04 -35.85
CA THR A 33 -44.13 -7.31 -35.67
C THR A 33 -44.35 -6.22 -36.72
N ASN A 34 -45.60 -5.97 -37.12
CA ASN A 34 -45.98 -5.04 -38.18
C ASN A 34 -45.45 -5.37 -39.59
N SER A 35 -44.68 -6.46 -39.75
CA SER A 35 -44.33 -7.02 -41.06
C SER A 35 -45.40 -7.96 -41.60
N CYS A 36 -45.09 -8.79 -42.54
CA CYS A 36 -45.95 -9.87 -43.05
C CYS A 36 -45.33 -11.24 -42.82
N VAL A 37 -46.13 -12.29 -42.91
CA VAL A 37 -45.66 -13.67 -42.94
C VAL A 37 -46.40 -14.49 -43.97
N VAL A 38 -45.67 -15.29 -44.71
CA VAL A 38 -46.24 -16.35 -45.54
C VAL A 38 -46.10 -17.66 -44.78
N ILE A 39 -47.24 -18.34 -44.60
CA ILE A 39 -47.29 -19.71 -44.06
C ILE A 39 -47.38 -20.66 -45.23
N PRO A 40 -46.28 -21.32 -45.66
CA PRO A 40 -46.31 -22.31 -46.73
C PRO A 40 -47.19 -23.49 -46.37
N CYS A 41 -48.01 -23.97 -47.29
CA CYS A 41 -48.96 -25.04 -47.01
C CYS A 41 -49.27 -25.86 -48.28
N THR A 42 -49.11 -27.16 -48.17
CA THR A 42 -49.60 -28.09 -49.20
C THR A 42 -50.47 -29.16 -48.54
N PHE A 43 -51.52 -29.57 -49.20
CA PHE A 43 -52.42 -30.57 -48.65
C PHE A 43 -52.77 -31.66 -49.66
N MET A 44 -53.07 -32.81 -49.14
CA MET A 44 -53.52 -33.95 -49.93
C MET A 44 -54.82 -34.47 -49.38
N TYR A 45 -55.63 -34.98 -50.27
CA TYR A 45 -56.87 -35.65 -49.95
C TYR A 45 -57.02 -36.93 -50.81
N PRO A 46 -57.84 -37.94 -50.33
CA PRO A 46 -57.96 -39.22 -51.04
C PRO A 46 -58.43 -39.09 -52.49
N SER A 47 -57.72 -39.77 -53.38
CA SER A 47 -57.96 -39.70 -54.85
C SER A 47 -59.38 -40.07 -55.26
N GLY A 48 -60.13 -40.80 -54.43
CA GLY A 48 -61.51 -41.17 -54.70
C GLY A 48 -62.54 -40.05 -54.45
N ILE A 49 -62.13 -38.94 -53.85
CA ILE A 49 -63.01 -37.80 -53.55
C ILE A 49 -62.97 -36.81 -54.74
N ARG A 50 -64.15 -36.57 -55.36
CA ARG A 50 -64.32 -35.52 -56.35
C ARG A 50 -64.87 -34.26 -55.73
N PRO A 51 -64.19 -33.10 -55.80
CA PRO A 51 -64.68 -31.84 -55.25
C PRO A 51 -66.04 -31.46 -55.82
N TYR A 52 -66.99 -31.14 -54.95
CA TYR A 52 -68.29 -30.67 -55.42
C TYR A 52 -68.35 -29.15 -55.37
N ARG A 53 -68.50 -28.48 -56.47
CA ARG A 53 -68.48 -27.02 -56.66
C ARG A 53 -67.15 -26.32 -56.25
N GLY A 54 -66.03 -27.03 -56.42
CA GLY A 54 -64.71 -26.51 -56.17
C GLY A 54 -64.11 -26.90 -54.80
N ILE A 55 -62.86 -26.52 -54.57
CA ILE A 55 -62.11 -26.71 -53.33
C ILE A 55 -62.10 -25.40 -52.59
N HIS A 56 -62.46 -25.43 -51.32
CA HIS A 56 -62.42 -24.25 -50.46
C HIS A 56 -61.53 -24.51 -49.25
N GLY A 57 -60.76 -23.50 -48.84
CA GLY A 57 -59.84 -23.53 -47.68
C GLY A 57 -60.31 -22.63 -46.57
N ILE A 58 -60.09 -23.06 -45.35
CA ILE A 58 -60.34 -22.29 -44.14
C ILE A 58 -59.14 -22.42 -43.25
N TRP A 59 -58.62 -21.32 -42.75
CA TRP A 59 -57.57 -21.28 -41.74
C TRP A 59 -58.11 -20.86 -40.39
N TYR A 60 -57.72 -21.56 -39.31
CA TYR A 60 -58.10 -21.31 -37.95
C TYR A 60 -56.88 -21.01 -37.09
N PHE A 61 -57.10 -20.22 -36.01
CA PHE A 61 -56.07 -19.89 -35.05
C PHE A 61 -56.33 -20.56 -33.71
N GLY A 62 -55.29 -21.00 -33.02
CA GLY A 62 -55.28 -21.51 -31.65
C GLY A 62 -55.61 -23.00 -31.54
N GLN A 63 -56.73 -23.48 -32.12
CA GLN A 63 -57.18 -24.86 -31.98
C GLN A 63 -57.79 -25.39 -33.28
N PRO A 64 -57.75 -26.71 -33.54
CA PRO A 64 -58.40 -27.29 -34.70
C PRO A 64 -59.94 -27.30 -34.55
N TYR A 65 -60.61 -26.87 -35.60
CA TYR A 65 -62.10 -26.98 -35.69
C TYR A 65 -62.52 -28.45 -35.70
N PRO A 66 -63.60 -28.91 -35.06
CA PRO A 66 -64.68 -28.11 -34.44
C PRO A 66 -64.52 -27.85 -32.94
N GLN A 67 -63.36 -28.06 -32.37
CA GLN A 67 -63.12 -27.79 -30.96
C GLN A 67 -63.26 -26.28 -30.66
N LEU A 68 -64.10 -25.91 -29.75
CA LEU A 68 -64.29 -24.56 -29.18
C LEU A 68 -64.49 -23.40 -30.18
N PHE A 69 -64.96 -23.65 -31.44
CA PHE A 69 -65.17 -22.63 -32.47
C PHE A 69 -64.00 -21.65 -32.59
N PRO A 70 -62.81 -22.11 -33.01
CA PRO A 70 -61.65 -21.31 -33.07
C PRO A 70 -61.79 -20.09 -34.00
N PRO A 71 -61.08 -18.98 -33.74
CA PRO A 71 -61.06 -17.81 -34.61
C PRO A 71 -60.73 -18.18 -36.05
N VAL A 72 -61.56 -17.69 -37.00
CA VAL A 72 -61.31 -17.84 -38.44
C VAL A 72 -60.31 -16.80 -38.89
N VAL A 73 -59.17 -17.26 -39.40
CA VAL A 73 -58.10 -16.43 -39.95
C VAL A 73 -58.38 -16.05 -41.40
N PHE A 74 -58.79 -17.05 -42.19
CA PHE A 74 -59.10 -16.89 -43.61
C PHE A 74 -60.19 -17.87 -44.03
N LYS A 75 -61.04 -17.47 -44.96
CA LYS A 75 -62.06 -18.33 -45.53
C LYS A 75 -62.31 -17.98 -47.02
N SER A 76 -62.12 -18.91 -47.93
CA SER A 76 -62.17 -18.67 -49.37
C SER A 76 -63.56 -18.35 -49.95
N ARG A 77 -64.64 -18.65 -49.25
CA ARG A 77 -66.03 -18.40 -49.74
C ARG A 77 -66.65 -17.11 -49.21
N THR A 78 -66.17 -16.60 -48.12
CA THR A 78 -66.80 -15.45 -47.42
C THR A 78 -65.74 -14.65 -46.69
N ASP A 79 -65.94 -13.35 -46.57
CA ASP A 79 -65.06 -12.47 -45.81
C ASP A 79 -65.35 -12.51 -44.28
N VAL A 80 -66.08 -13.58 -43.84
CA VAL A 80 -66.35 -13.73 -42.38
C VAL A 80 -65.10 -14.32 -41.73
N VAL A 81 -64.24 -13.45 -41.24
CA VAL A 81 -63.02 -13.74 -40.47
C VAL A 81 -63.08 -13.01 -39.15
N HIS A 82 -62.25 -13.46 -38.21
CA HIS A 82 -62.13 -12.78 -36.89
C HIS A 82 -61.58 -11.34 -37.08
N GLU A 83 -62.03 -10.39 -36.24
CA GLU A 83 -61.70 -8.97 -36.34
C GLU A 83 -60.17 -8.69 -36.44
N SER A 84 -59.38 -9.44 -35.69
CA SER A 84 -57.89 -9.27 -35.74
C SER A 84 -57.24 -9.65 -37.08
N TYR A 85 -57.95 -10.39 -37.93
CA TYR A 85 -57.44 -10.81 -39.25
C TYR A 85 -58.15 -10.11 -40.42
N LYS A 86 -59.13 -9.29 -40.17
CA LYS A 86 -59.92 -8.61 -41.18
C LYS A 86 -59.10 -7.70 -42.10
N GLY A 87 -59.12 -7.97 -43.39
CA GLY A 87 -58.33 -7.22 -44.38
C GLY A 87 -56.82 -7.48 -44.36
N ARG A 88 -56.33 -8.37 -43.48
CA ARG A 88 -54.89 -8.68 -43.36
C ARG A 88 -54.48 -9.99 -44.04
N THR A 89 -55.41 -10.88 -44.33
CA THR A 89 -55.12 -12.24 -44.82
C THR A 89 -55.45 -12.42 -46.29
N LYS A 90 -54.57 -13.14 -47.02
CA LYS A 90 -54.73 -13.47 -48.43
C LYS A 90 -54.22 -14.90 -48.69
N LEU A 91 -54.99 -15.69 -49.39
CA LEU A 91 -54.49 -16.97 -49.88
C LEU A 91 -53.62 -16.74 -51.12
N LEU A 92 -52.35 -17.14 -51.05
CA LEU A 92 -51.38 -17.09 -52.13
C LEU A 92 -51.42 -18.37 -52.94
N GLY A 93 -51.74 -19.51 -52.30
CA GLY A 93 -51.77 -20.81 -52.91
C GLY A 93 -53.04 -21.04 -53.78
N ASP A 94 -52.92 -21.85 -54.84
CA ASP A 94 -54.06 -22.36 -55.59
C ASP A 94 -54.53 -23.69 -54.99
N LEU A 95 -55.74 -23.69 -54.40
CA LEU A 95 -56.33 -24.86 -53.79
C LEU A 95 -56.56 -26.02 -54.76
N HIS A 96 -56.73 -25.72 -56.09
CA HIS A 96 -56.85 -26.75 -57.14
C HIS A 96 -55.52 -27.44 -57.33
N GLN A 97 -54.42 -26.76 -57.15
CA GLN A 97 -53.08 -27.33 -57.17
C GLN A 97 -52.64 -27.88 -55.75
N ARG A 98 -53.60 -27.98 -54.85
CA ARG A 98 -53.37 -28.46 -53.48
C ARG A 98 -52.41 -27.57 -52.66
N ASN A 99 -52.31 -26.32 -53.05
CA ASN A 99 -51.49 -25.31 -52.33
C ASN A 99 -52.42 -24.42 -51.49
N CYS A 100 -52.22 -24.43 -50.16
CA CYS A 100 -53.03 -23.69 -49.20
C CYS A 100 -52.24 -22.53 -48.54
N THR A 101 -51.14 -22.11 -49.12
CA THR A 101 -50.23 -21.06 -48.62
C THR A 101 -50.98 -19.78 -48.26
N LEU A 102 -50.83 -19.33 -47.06
CA LEU A 102 -51.49 -18.14 -46.47
C LEU A 102 -50.50 -17.00 -46.26
N LEU A 103 -50.88 -15.80 -46.68
CA LEU A 103 -50.19 -14.54 -46.33
C LEU A 103 -51.00 -13.85 -45.23
N ILE A 104 -50.31 -13.38 -44.19
CA ILE A 104 -50.85 -12.52 -43.16
C ILE A 104 -50.02 -11.23 -43.12
N ASN A 105 -50.64 -10.08 -43.34
CA ASN A 105 -49.99 -8.75 -43.31
C ASN A 105 -50.21 -8.06 -42.00
N ASN A 106 -49.26 -7.17 -41.65
CA ASN A 106 -49.34 -6.32 -40.45
C ASN A 106 -49.64 -7.14 -39.21
N ILE A 107 -48.79 -8.12 -38.92
CA ILE A 107 -48.92 -9.05 -37.80
C ILE A 107 -48.47 -8.37 -36.49
N GLY A 108 -49.15 -8.70 -35.37
CA GLY A 108 -48.74 -8.28 -34.03
C GLY A 108 -48.41 -9.50 -33.19
N THR A 109 -47.88 -9.28 -31.98
CA THR A 109 -47.54 -10.36 -31.04
C THR A 109 -48.73 -11.22 -30.65
N GLU A 110 -49.96 -10.64 -30.70
CA GLU A 110 -51.25 -11.33 -30.46
C GLU A 110 -51.55 -12.40 -31.51
N HIS A 111 -50.87 -12.38 -32.66
CA HIS A 111 -50.99 -13.38 -33.70
C HIS A 111 -49.98 -14.55 -33.56
N SER A 112 -49.15 -14.55 -32.53
CA SER A 112 -48.28 -15.70 -32.18
C SER A 112 -49.12 -16.88 -31.73
N GLY A 113 -48.88 -18.07 -32.30
CA GLY A 113 -49.56 -19.28 -31.95
C GLY A 113 -49.77 -20.26 -33.11
N ARG A 114 -50.73 -21.17 -32.95
CA ARG A 114 -50.92 -22.30 -33.87
C ARG A 114 -51.99 -22.01 -34.91
N TYR A 115 -51.66 -22.31 -36.17
CA TYR A 115 -52.53 -22.13 -37.33
C TYR A 115 -52.85 -23.49 -37.93
N TYR A 116 -54.18 -23.77 -38.11
CA TYR A 116 -54.69 -25.04 -38.60
C TYR A 116 -55.43 -24.83 -39.91
N PHE A 117 -55.15 -25.68 -40.89
CA PHE A 117 -55.85 -25.69 -42.16
C PHE A 117 -57.04 -26.67 -42.16
N ARG A 118 -58.09 -26.28 -42.83
CA ARG A 118 -59.24 -27.13 -43.13
C ARG A 118 -59.58 -27.07 -44.61
N ALA A 119 -59.65 -28.24 -45.25
CA ALA A 119 -60.14 -28.37 -46.62
C ALA A 119 -61.64 -28.67 -46.63
N ASP A 120 -62.38 -27.97 -47.49
CA ASP A 120 -63.81 -28.19 -47.75
C ASP A 120 -63.95 -28.50 -49.25
N LEU A 121 -64.22 -29.76 -49.61
CA LEU A 121 -64.39 -30.24 -50.97
C LEU A 121 -65.88 -30.30 -51.34
N GLY A 122 -66.75 -29.85 -50.47
CA GLY A 122 -68.22 -29.85 -50.65
C GLY A 122 -68.93 -31.11 -50.13
N GLY A 123 -70.22 -30.96 -49.79
CA GLY A 123 -71.01 -32.02 -49.18
C GLY A 123 -70.49 -32.42 -47.80
N ALA A 124 -70.32 -33.72 -47.59
CA ALA A 124 -69.72 -34.25 -46.36
C ALA A 124 -68.21 -34.30 -46.35
N ASN A 125 -67.53 -33.93 -47.45
CA ASN A 125 -66.09 -34.03 -47.59
C ASN A 125 -65.38 -32.78 -47.07
N MET A 126 -65.32 -32.63 -45.79
CA MET A 126 -64.62 -31.56 -45.08
C MET A 126 -63.68 -32.18 -44.05
N TYR A 127 -62.41 -31.74 -44.03
CA TYR A 127 -61.43 -32.30 -43.12
C TYR A 127 -60.57 -31.19 -42.53
N THR A 128 -60.44 -31.15 -41.17
CA THR A 128 -59.52 -30.30 -40.46
C THR A 128 -58.29 -31.10 -40.17
N PHE A 129 -57.16 -30.62 -40.66
CA PHE A 129 -55.88 -31.28 -40.44
C PHE A 129 -55.40 -31.05 -39.00
N PRO A 130 -54.89 -32.09 -38.31
CA PRO A 130 -54.36 -31.97 -36.94
C PRO A 130 -52.99 -31.28 -36.90
N ASP A 131 -52.21 -31.36 -38.00
CA ASP A 131 -50.93 -30.69 -38.10
C ASP A 131 -51.10 -29.18 -38.26
N PHE A 132 -50.23 -28.41 -37.68
CA PHE A 132 -50.31 -26.97 -37.58
C PHE A 132 -48.97 -26.29 -37.88
N ALA A 133 -49.02 -25.03 -38.32
CA ALA A 133 -47.88 -24.11 -38.29
C ALA A 133 -47.85 -23.34 -36.98
N GLU A 134 -46.74 -23.28 -36.32
CA GLU A 134 -46.55 -22.45 -35.11
C GLU A 134 -45.83 -21.16 -35.51
N LEU A 135 -46.53 -20.04 -35.42
CA LEU A 135 -46.00 -18.71 -35.74
C LEU A 135 -45.56 -18.05 -34.45
N LYS A 136 -44.29 -17.56 -34.45
CA LYS A 136 -43.73 -16.70 -33.42
C LYS A 136 -43.53 -15.30 -33.97
N VAL A 137 -44.24 -14.32 -33.43
CA VAL A 137 -44.07 -12.90 -33.79
C VAL A 137 -43.10 -12.26 -32.86
N LEU A 138 -42.02 -11.68 -33.37
CA LEU A 138 -40.91 -11.09 -32.66
C LEU A 138 -41.02 -9.56 -32.66
N ASP A 139 -40.81 -8.93 -31.54
CA ASP A 139 -40.72 -7.48 -31.42
C ASP A 139 -39.27 -6.96 -31.50
N GLN A 140 -38.30 -7.83 -31.35
CA GLN A 140 -36.86 -7.55 -31.49
C GLN A 140 -36.14 -8.73 -32.14
N PRO A 141 -34.98 -8.50 -32.81
CA PRO A 141 -34.20 -9.56 -33.41
C PRO A 141 -33.64 -10.53 -32.38
N ASN A 142 -33.31 -11.73 -32.77
CA ASN A 142 -32.65 -12.68 -31.92
C ASN A 142 -31.14 -12.60 -32.11
N ILE A 143 -30.41 -12.50 -30.99
CA ILE A 143 -28.94 -12.59 -30.98
C ILE A 143 -28.57 -13.88 -30.26
N ASP A 144 -27.83 -14.74 -30.92
CA ASP A 144 -27.23 -15.92 -30.28
C ASP A 144 -25.96 -15.51 -29.58
N VAL A 145 -25.93 -15.73 -28.27
CA VAL A 145 -24.81 -15.36 -27.41
C VAL A 145 -24.39 -16.63 -26.67
N PRO A 146 -23.12 -17.02 -26.70
CA PRO A 146 -22.64 -18.18 -25.95
C PRO A 146 -22.90 -17.99 -24.44
N GLU A 147 -23.00 -19.08 -23.71
CA GLU A 147 -23.25 -19.06 -22.26
C GLU A 147 -22.13 -18.36 -21.50
N GLU A 148 -20.91 -18.40 -22.04
CA GLU A 148 -19.73 -17.80 -21.45
C GLU A 148 -18.87 -17.12 -22.51
N ILE A 149 -18.40 -15.91 -22.21
CA ILE A 149 -17.51 -15.13 -23.05
C ILE A 149 -16.20 -14.93 -22.30
N VAL A 150 -15.11 -15.49 -22.82
CA VAL A 150 -13.78 -15.42 -22.21
C VAL A 150 -12.92 -14.43 -22.97
N SER A 151 -12.15 -13.62 -22.24
CA SER A 151 -11.20 -12.67 -22.82
C SER A 151 -10.13 -13.37 -23.62
N ASP A 152 -9.73 -12.74 -24.73
CA ASP A 152 -8.67 -13.19 -25.64
C ASP A 152 -8.97 -14.49 -26.38
N GLU A 153 -10.21 -15.01 -26.31
CA GLU A 153 -10.72 -16.08 -27.16
C GLU A 153 -11.60 -15.50 -28.26
N SER A 154 -11.64 -16.16 -29.45
CA SER A 154 -12.49 -15.70 -30.55
C SER A 154 -13.97 -15.88 -30.22
N LEU A 155 -14.74 -14.79 -30.26
CA LEU A 155 -16.17 -14.76 -30.05
C LEU A 155 -16.95 -14.59 -31.32
N GLU A 156 -17.95 -15.44 -31.53
CA GLU A 156 -18.92 -15.35 -32.61
C GLU A 156 -20.31 -15.04 -32.03
N LEU A 157 -20.92 -13.97 -32.52
CA LEU A 157 -22.27 -13.57 -32.16
C LEU A 157 -23.11 -13.53 -33.43
N THR A 158 -24.23 -14.23 -33.46
CA THR A 158 -25.09 -14.29 -34.65
C THR A 158 -26.42 -13.61 -34.38
N CYS A 159 -26.76 -12.65 -35.24
CA CYS A 159 -28.06 -11.98 -35.24
C CYS A 159 -28.94 -12.56 -36.33
N TYR A 160 -30.20 -12.86 -35.99
CA TYR A 160 -31.17 -13.50 -36.90
C TYR A 160 -32.35 -12.58 -37.19
N ALA A 161 -32.73 -12.49 -38.46
CA ALA A 161 -33.92 -11.81 -38.96
C ALA A 161 -34.80 -12.76 -39.77
N PRO A 162 -36.07 -12.97 -39.43
CA PRO A 162 -36.98 -13.76 -40.27
C PRO A 162 -37.22 -13.08 -41.62
N ASP A 163 -37.06 -13.83 -42.73
CA ASP A 163 -37.33 -13.38 -44.09
C ASP A 163 -38.47 -14.17 -44.71
N ASN A 164 -39.62 -14.13 -44.07
CA ASN A 164 -40.84 -14.86 -44.48
C ASN A 164 -41.93 -13.94 -45.08
N CYS A 165 -41.53 -12.80 -45.64
CA CYS A 165 -42.40 -11.79 -46.21
C CYS A 165 -41.97 -11.50 -47.67
N PRO A 166 -42.75 -11.84 -48.71
CA PRO A 166 -42.28 -11.88 -50.10
C PRO A 166 -41.81 -10.54 -50.68
N ASP A 167 -42.33 -9.43 -50.18
CA ASP A 167 -42.01 -8.08 -50.71
C ASP A 167 -41.17 -7.25 -49.74
N LEU A 168 -40.72 -7.83 -48.63
CA LEU A 168 -39.98 -7.15 -47.58
C LEU A 168 -38.78 -7.99 -47.14
N THR A 169 -37.62 -7.75 -47.77
CA THR A 169 -36.36 -8.42 -47.39
C THR A 169 -35.71 -7.62 -46.29
N PRO A 170 -35.39 -8.24 -45.12
CA PRO A 170 -34.68 -7.56 -44.03
C PRO A 170 -33.22 -7.34 -44.34
N GLU A 171 -32.65 -6.31 -43.76
CA GLU A 171 -31.19 -6.10 -43.68
C GLU A 171 -30.78 -6.05 -42.23
N ILE A 172 -29.60 -6.62 -41.91
CA ILE A 172 -29.05 -6.70 -40.58
C ILE A 172 -27.81 -5.82 -40.49
N GLN A 173 -27.73 -4.99 -39.43
CA GLN A 173 -26.61 -4.13 -39.14
C GLN A 173 -26.24 -4.27 -37.66
N TRP A 174 -24.97 -4.54 -37.37
CA TRP A 174 -24.44 -4.44 -36.03
C TRP A 174 -24.22 -2.97 -35.64
N MET A 175 -24.50 -2.66 -34.39
CA MET A 175 -24.38 -1.32 -33.80
C MET A 175 -23.36 -1.31 -32.66
N TYR A 176 -22.70 -0.17 -32.47
CA TYR A 176 -21.70 0.03 -31.40
C TYR A 176 -20.47 -0.87 -31.55
N THR A 177 -20.02 -1.07 -32.80
CA THR A 177 -18.85 -1.91 -33.10
C THR A 177 -17.54 -1.14 -33.16
N ASP A 178 -17.57 0.19 -33.07
CA ASP A 178 -16.41 1.08 -33.27
C ASP A 178 -15.26 0.86 -32.26
N TYR A 179 -15.59 0.29 -31.09
CA TYR A 179 -14.60 -0.02 -30.05
C TYR A 179 -14.04 -1.45 -30.14
N LEU A 180 -14.58 -2.28 -31.04
CA LEU A 180 -14.15 -3.66 -31.18
C LEU A 180 -12.84 -3.75 -31.99
N PRO A 181 -11.90 -4.64 -31.62
CA PRO A 181 -10.71 -4.87 -32.40
C PRO A 181 -11.03 -5.73 -33.60
N ASP A 182 -10.72 -5.22 -34.80
CA ASP A 182 -10.80 -5.93 -36.09
C ASP A 182 -12.07 -6.81 -36.24
N PRO A 183 -13.29 -6.21 -36.16
CA PRO A 183 -14.52 -6.98 -36.27
C PRO A 183 -14.72 -7.51 -37.68
N GLU A 184 -14.96 -8.81 -37.82
CA GLU A 184 -15.30 -9.47 -39.04
C GLU A 184 -16.81 -9.72 -39.11
N PHE A 185 -17.41 -9.49 -40.28
CA PHE A 185 -18.85 -9.68 -40.53
C PHE A 185 -19.07 -10.68 -41.64
N SER A 186 -19.90 -11.69 -41.38
CA SER A 186 -20.37 -12.63 -42.41
C SER A 186 -21.89 -12.69 -42.42
N SER A 187 -22.49 -12.78 -43.59
CA SER A 187 -23.94 -12.91 -43.74
C SER A 187 -24.29 -14.22 -44.41
N ASP A 188 -25.20 -14.96 -43.83
CA ASP A 188 -25.70 -16.21 -44.36
C ASP A 188 -27.22 -16.16 -44.49
N TYR A 189 -27.73 -16.88 -45.47
CA TYR A 189 -29.15 -17.04 -45.72
C TYR A 189 -29.54 -18.51 -45.58
N LEU A 190 -30.31 -18.78 -44.56
CA LEU A 190 -30.76 -20.14 -44.24
C LEU A 190 -32.21 -20.32 -44.71
N GLU A 191 -32.42 -21.23 -45.68
CA GLU A 191 -33.74 -21.64 -46.11
C GLU A 191 -33.98 -23.10 -45.70
N GLU A 192 -34.82 -23.29 -44.69
CA GLU A 192 -35.19 -24.60 -44.20
C GLU A 192 -36.71 -24.79 -44.30
N SER A 193 -37.14 -25.87 -45.02
CA SER A 193 -38.54 -26.23 -45.10
C SER A 193 -39.46 -25.09 -45.57
N ASN A 194 -39.02 -24.28 -46.57
CA ASN A 194 -39.70 -23.09 -47.11
C ASN A 194 -39.94 -21.98 -46.07
N THR A 195 -39.15 -21.93 -45.01
CA THR A 195 -39.03 -20.77 -44.12
C THR A 195 -37.60 -20.20 -44.29
N ALA A 196 -37.49 -18.88 -44.37
CA ALA A 196 -36.23 -18.21 -44.59
C ALA A 196 -35.84 -17.36 -43.41
N VAL A 197 -34.55 -17.43 -43.05
CA VAL A 197 -33.96 -16.64 -42.01
C VAL A 197 -32.63 -16.06 -42.51
N LEU A 198 -32.52 -14.74 -42.47
CA LEU A 198 -31.25 -14.06 -42.69
C LEU A 198 -30.48 -14.04 -41.40
N SER A 199 -29.21 -14.35 -41.45
CA SER A 199 -28.30 -14.24 -40.32
C SER A 199 -27.10 -13.35 -40.68
N ASN A 200 -26.58 -12.65 -39.67
CA ASN A 200 -25.33 -11.94 -39.78
C ASN A 200 -24.48 -12.21 -38.52
N THR A 201 -23.31 -12.79 -38.72
CA THR A 201 -22.38 -13.18 -37.68
C THR A 201 -21.29 -12.12 -37.55
N LEU A 202 -21.08 -11.66 -36.36
CA LEU A 202 -19.98 -10.78 -35.94
C LEU A 202 -18.95 -11.62 -35.20
N THR A 203 -17.72 -11.63 -35.72
CA THR A 203 -16.58 -12.32 -35.11
C THR A 203 -15.55 -11.30 -34.65
N PHE A 204 -15.11 -11.40 -33.43
CA PHE A 204 -14.03 -10.57 -32.86
C PHE A 204 -13.40 -11.23 -31.63
N THR A 205 -12.24 -10.71 -31.16
CA THR A 205 -11.59 -11.18 -29.95
C THR A 205 -11.85 -10.18 -28.82
N PRO A 206 -12.72 -10.51 -27.82
CA PRO A 206 -13.01 -9.63 -26.71
C PRO A 206 -11.81 -9.48 -25.79
N ARG A 207 -11.68 -8.30 -25.18
CA ARG A 207 -10.67 -7.98 -24.18
C ARG A 207 -11.34 -7.48 -22.88
N PRO A 208 -10.66 -7.50 -21.72
CA PRO A 208 -11.26 -7.06 -20.46
C PRO A 208 -11.88 -5.66 -20.50
N MET A 209 -11.33 -4.75 -21.32
CA MET A 209 -11.84 -3.39 -21.48
C MET A 209 -13.23 -3.32 -22.14
N HIS A 210 -13.64 -4.38 -22.83
CA HIS A 210 -14.95 -4.46 -23.47
C HIS A 210 -16.03 -5.00 -22.51
N ASN A 211 -15.66 -5.41 -21.27
CA ASN A 211 -16.61 -5.88 -20.29
C ASN A 211 -17.62 -4.77 -19.92
N GLY A 212 -18.90 -5.10 -19.93
CA GLY A 212 -19.99 -4.17 -19.67
C GLY A 212 -20.33 -3.22 -20.84
N GLN A 213 -19.60 -3.29 -21.97
CA GLN A 213 -19.91 -2.51 -23.15
C GLN A 213 -21.19 -3.02 -23.82
N LEU A 214 -21.93 -2.10 -24.43
CA LEU A 214 -23.15 -2.40 -25.17
C LEU A 214 -22.84 -2.74 -26.62
N LEU A 215 -23.41 -3.82 -27.10
CA LEU A 215 -23.40 -4.22 -28.50
C LEU A 215 -24.84 -4.38 -28.96
N GLY A 216 -25.15 -4.05 -30.19
CA GLY A 216 -26.52 -4.13 -30.71
C GLY A 216 -26.65 -4.74 -32.07
N CYS A 217 -27.79 -5.37 -32.32
CA CYS A 217 -28.22 -5.77 -33.63
C CYS A 217 -29.46 -4.97 -34.02
N ARG A 218 -29.41 -4.38 -35.22
CA ARG A 218 -30.51 -3.67 -35.87
C ARG A 218 -30.96 -4.42 -37.09
N VAL A 219 -32.23 -4.73 -37.17
CA VAL A 219 -32.90 -5.28 -38.36
C VAL A 219 -33.81 -4.19 -38.91
N TYR A 220 -33.66 -3.87 -40.20
CA TYR A 220 -34.50 -2.88 -40.84
C TYR A 220 -34.93 -3.37 -42.22
N TYR A 221 -36.09 -2.86 -42.69
CA TYR A 221 -36.61 -3.18 -44.00
C TYR A 221 -36.47 -1.95 -44.91
N PRO A 222 -35.63 -2.03 -45.99
CA PRO A 222 -35.39 -0.91 -46.87
C PRO A 222 -36.70 -0.29 -47.40
N ASN A 223 -36.74 1.03 -47.57
CA ASN A 223 -37.89 1.79 -48.05
C ASN A 223 -39.14 1.73 -47.12
N THR A 224 -39.01 1.25 -45.90
CA THR A 224 -40.07 1.24 -44.88
C THR A 224 -39.63 1.96 -43.61
N THR A 225 -40.55 2.11 -42.66
CA THR A 225 -40.25 2.65 -41.31
C THR A 225 -40.02 1.53 -40.31
N LEU A 226 -39.95 0.27 -40.75
CA LEU A 226 -39.80 -0.88 -39.87
C LEU A 226 -38.34 -1.04 -39.49
N VAL A 227 -38.05 -0.80 -38.18
CA VAL A 227 -36.72 -0.94 -37.60
C VAL A 227 -36.88 -1.61 -36.24
N TYR A 228 -36.07 -2.61 -35.99
CA TYR A 228 -36.07 -3.37 -34.72
C TYR A 228 -34.63 -3.46 -34.22
N GLU A 229 -34.46 -3.25 -32.90
CA GLU A 229 -33.14 -3.22 -32.28
C GLU A 229 -33.13 -4.10 -31.02
N ARG A 230 -32.04 -4.81 -30.84
CA ARG A 230 -31.73 -5.52 -29.58
C ARG A 230 -30.34 -5.17 -29.15
N LEU A 231 -30.24 -4.75 -27.86
CA LEU A 231 -28.97 -4.44 -27.22
C LEU A 231 -28.63 -5.55 -26.23
N ILE A 232 -27.37 -5.92 -26.18
CA ILE A 232 -26.79 -6.82 -25.19
C ILE A 232 -25.63 -6.12 -24.51
N SER A 233 -25.38 -6.43 -23.25
CA SER A 233 -24.17 -6.04 -22.54
C SER A 233 -23.22 -7.22 -22.55
N LEU A 234 -21.97 -6.99 -22.95
CA LEU A 234 -20.95 -8.04 -22.95
C LEU A 234 -20.51 -8.33 -21.53
N ASP A 235 -20.68 -9.57 -21.07
CA ASP A 235 -20.19 -10.06 -19.78
C ASP A 235 -18.95 -10.94 -20.02
N ILE A 236 -17.79 -10.27 -20.12
CA ILE A 236 -16.53 -10.91 -20.49
C ILE A 236 -15.82 -11.40 -19.24
N LYS A 237 -15.55 -12.70 -19.19
CA LYS A 237 -14.79 -13.33 -18.11
C LYS A 237 -13.29 -13.16 -18.36
N TYR A 238 -12.54 -12.74 -17.34
CA TYR A 238 -11.08 -12.57 -17.43
C TYR A 238 -10.40 -12.75 -16.08
N ALA A 239 -9.17 -13.26 -16.14
CA ALA A 239 -8.29 -13.41 -14.98
C ALA A 239 -7.98 -12.05 -14.32
N PRO A 240 -7.61 -12.02 -13.05
CA PRO A 240 -7.07 -10.83 -12.40
C PRO A 240 -5.93 -10.23 -13.22
N ARG A 241 -6.06 -8.94 -13.62
CA ARG A 241 -5.07 -8.24 -14.45
C ARG A 241 -4.32 -7.14 -13.73
N SER A 242 -4.82 -6.70 -12.59
CA SER A 242 -4.15 -5.74 -11.73
C SER A 242 -4.54 -5.97 -10.28
N VAL A 243 -3.55 -5.89 -9.39
CA VAL A 243 -3.73 -5.94 -7.95
C VAL A 243 -3.10 -4.69 -7.36
N TRP A 244 -3.91 -3.89 -6.69
CA TRP A 244 -3.48 -2.63 -6.09
C TRP A 244 -3.51 -2.75 -4.58
N VAL A 245 -2.40 -2.30 -3.95
CA VAL A 245 -2.30 -2.19 -2.50
C VAL A 245 -2.00 -0.74 -2.14
N ASN A 246 -2.87 -0.15 -1.34
CA ASN A 246 -2.73 1.22 -0.88
C ASN A 246 -2.44 1.24 0.62
N VAL A 247 -1.17 1.56 0.96
CA VAL A 247 -0.76 1.77 2.36
C VAL A 247 0.56 2.55 2.43
N SER A 248 0.82 3.24 3.55
CA SER A 248 2.17 3.68 3.88
C SER A 248 2.99 2.47 4.32
N SER A 249 4.15 2.25 3.69
CA SER A 249 5.05 1.12 4.00
C SER A 249 5.70 1.22 5.39
N GLU A 250 5.51 2.32 6.12
CA GLU A 250 6.09 2.58 7.43
C GLU A 250 5.02 3.03 8.42
N VAL A 251 4.97 2.37 9.57
CA VAL A 251 4.02 2.66 10.65
C VAL A 251 4.73 2.73 12.00
N MET A 252 4.19 3.53 12.92
CA MET A 252 4.68 3.58 14.29
C MET A 252 4.09 2.45 15.12
N GLU A 253 4.89 1.86 16.00
CA GLU A 253 4.43 0.92 17.02
C GLU A 253 3.27 1.53 17.84
N GLY A 254 2.26 0.73 18.14
CA GLY A 254 1.06 1.16 18.88
C GLY A 254 0.05 1.92 18.04
N SER A 255 0.33 2.18 16.75
CA SER A 255 -0.65 2.78 15.83
C SER A 255 -1.49 1.73 15.14
N SER A 256 -2.62 2.15 14.55
CA SER A 256 -3.43 1.29 13.70
C SER A 256 -3.14 1.57 12.23
N VAL A 257 -3.11 0.53 11.41
CA VAL A 257 -2.93 0.62 9.95
C VAL A 257 -3.98 -0.23 9.25
N MET A 258 -4.49 0.27 8.14
CA MET A 258 -5.42 -0.45 7.27
C MET A 258 -4.73 -0.74 5.94
N LEU A 259 -4.56 -2.03 5.63
CA LEU A 259 -4.06 -2.51 4.35
C LEU A 259 -5.25 -2.73 3.44
N HIS A 260 -5.32 -2.01 2.34
CA HIS A 260 -6.39 -2.12 1.36
C HIS A 260 -5.86 -2.76 0.08
N CYS A 261 -6.57 -3.78 -0.40
CA CYS A 261 -6.27 -4.47 -1.64
C CYS A 261 -7.48 -4.44 -2.57
N GLU A 262 -7.25 -4.11 -3.83
CA GLU A 262 -8.26 -4.07 -4.89
C GLU A 262 -7.76 -4.89 -6.09
N VAL A 263 -8.66 -5.70 -6.66
CA VAL A 263 -8.35 -6.61 -7.77
C VAL A 263 -9.34 -6.39 -8.90
N ASP A 264 -8.84 -6.14 -10.10
CA ASP A 264 -9.62 -6.01 -11.32
C ASP A 264 -9.71 -7.37 -12.04
N SER A 265 -10.87 -7.99 -11.98
CA SER A 265 -11.22 -9.26 -12.64
C SER A 265 -12.72 -9.44 -12.81
N ASN A 266 -13.14 -10.34 -13.69
CA ASN A 266 -14.53 -10.77 -13.83
C ASN A 266 -14.58 -12.30 -14.08
N PRO A 267 -15.26 -13.08 -13.21
CA PRO A 267 -16.00 -12.67 -12.03
C PRO A 267 -15.12 -12.10 -10.91
N PRO A 268 -15.74 -11.49 -9.87
CA PRO A 268 -14.99 -11.08 -8.68
C PRO A 268 -14.18 -12.23 -8.11
N PRO A 269 -12.91 -12.00 -7.70
CA PRO A 269 -12.03 -13.07 -7.29
C PRO A 269 -12.28 -13.49 -5.82
N ARG A 270 -11.81 -14.65 -5.45
CA ARG A 270 -11.46 -14.93 -4.05
C ARG A 270 -10.19 -14.13 -3.75
N ILE A 271 -10.32 -13.09 -2.94
CA ILE A 271 -9.22 -12.21 -2.55
C ILE A 271 -8.79 -12.53 -1.13
N SER A 272 -7.49 -12.58 -0.87
CA SER A 272 -6.96 -12.90 0.46
C SER A 272 -5.69 -12.13 0.79
N TRP A 273 -5.54 -11.83 2.09
CA TRP A 273 -4.31 -11.32 2.67
C TRP A 273 -3.51 -12.43 3.34
N MET A 274 -2.24 -12.54 2.97
CA MET A 274 -1.26 -13.47 3.52
C MET A 274 -0.19 -12.71 4.30
N PHE A 275 0.26 -13.27 5.42
CA PHE A 275 1.47 -12.87 6.12
C PHE A 275 2.40 -14.08 6.19
N GLY A 276 3.49 -14.07 5.42
CA GLY A 276 4.25 -15.27 5.15
C GLY A 276 3.36 -16.34 4.52
N ASP A 277 3.30 -17.53 5.13
CA ASP A 277 2.46 -18.64 4.67
C ASP A 277 1.07 -18.69 5.34
N GLN A 278 0.77 -17.74 6.22
CA GLN A 278 -0.49 -17.70 6.95
C GLN A 278 -1.52 -16.81 6.25
N GLU A 279 -2.71 -17.36 5.95
CA GLU A 279 -3.86 -16.59 5.51
C GLU A 279 -4.48 -15.86 6.69
N LEU A 280 -4.55 -14.53 6.61
CA LEU A 280 -5.10 -13.68 7.68
C LEU A 280 -6.58 -13.38 7.51
N LEU A 281 -6.97 -13.11 6.27
CA LEU A 281 -8.32 -12.69 5.91
C LEU A 281 -8.58 -13.04 4.45
N TRP A 282 -9.82 -13.47 4.11
CA TRP A 282 -10.24 -13.66 2.73
C TRP A 282 -11.72 -13.31 2.54
N ASP A 283 -12.09 -12.96 1.30
CA ASP A 283 -13.47 -12.72 0.89
C ASP A 283 -13.61 -12.99 -0.62
N THR A 284 -14.87 -13.06 -1.10
CA THR A 284 -15.17 -13.10 -2.54
C THR A 284 -15.70 -11.72 -2.95
N ALA A 285 -14.78 -10.85 -3.29
CA ALA A 285 -15.06 -9.45 -3.63
C ALA A 285 -13.93 -8.86 -4.49
N SER A 286 -14.17 -7.72 -5.11
CA SER A 286 -13.13 -6.99 -5.87
C SER A 286 -12.12 -6.28 -4.95
N ASN A 287 -12.43 -6.11 -3.67
CA ASN A 287 -11.54 -5.45 -2.72
C ASN A 287 -11.70 -6.03 -1.32
N ILE A 288 -10.64 -5.92 -0.53
CA ILE A 288 -10.59 -6.37 0.86
C ILE A 288 -9.69 -5.44 1.68
N SER A 289 -10.07 -5.19 2.94
CA SER A 289 -9.29 -4.36 3.86
C SER A 289 -8.94 -5.16 5.11
N LEU A 290 -7.64 -5.22 5.42
CA LEU A 290 -7.11 -5.81 6.65
C LEU A 290 -6.76 -4.68 7.62
N SER A 291 -7.40 -4.64 8.79
CA SER A 291 -7.06 -3.73 9.89
C SER A 291 -6.08 -4.39 10.83
N LEU A 292 -4.98 -3.71 11.11
CA LEU A 292 -4.01 -4.09 12.14
C LEU A 292 -4.06 -2.99 13.20
N ASP A 293 -4.56 -3.32 14.38
CA ASP A 293 -4.66 -2.41 15.51
C ASP A 293 -3.53 -2.69 16.49
N ASP A 294 -3.00 -1.61 17.12
CA ASP A 294 -1.89 -1.70 18.09
C ASP A 294 -0.68 -2.45 17.52
N VAL A 295 -0.17 -1.96 16.37
CA VAL A 295 0.90 -2.61 15.61
C VAL A 295 2.16 -2.77 16.45
N THR A 296 2.71 -3.97 16.46
CA THR A 296 3.94 -4.34 17.18
C THR A 296 5.05 -4.73 16.20
N PRO A 297 6.33 -4.74 16.61
CA PRO A 297 7.44 -5.20 15.77
C PRO A 297 7.29 -6.64 15.25
N ALA A 298 6.50 -7.49 15.92
CA ALA A 298 6.22 -8.86 15.47
C ALA A 298 5.36 -8.91 14.19
N GLN A 299 4.68 -7.81 13.86
CA GLN A 299 3.86 -7.66 12.65
C GLN A 299 4.63 -7.00 11.50
N GLU A 300 5.91 -6.68 11.71
CA GLU A 300 6.80 -6.26 10.63
C GLU A 300 7.04 -7.40 9.66
N GLY A 301 6.89 -7.14 8.35
CA GLY A 301 7.14 -8.16 7.35
C GLY A 301 6.37 -7.98 6.06
N LEU A 302 6.38 -9.05 5.26
CA LEU A 302 5.79 -9.08 3.94
C LEU A 302 4.32 -9.50 4.01
N TYR A 303 3.44 -8.60 3.61
CA TYR A 303 2.01 -8.85 3.41
C TYR A 303 1.76 -9.03 1.91
N THR A 304 1.11 -10.12 1.54
CA THR A 304 0.80 -10.43 0.13
C THR A 304 -0.71 -10.50 -0.05
N CYS A 305 -1.21 -9.70 -0.99
CA CYS A 305 -2.59 -9.81 -1.45
C CYS A 305 -2.64 -10.72 -2.68
N ILE A 306 -3.53 -11.70 -2.67
CA ILE A 306 -3.75 -12.69 -3.74
C ILE A 306 -5.19 -12.61 -4.19
N GLY A 307 -5.40 -12.52 -5.50
CA GLY A 307 -6.72 -12.64 -6.13
C GLY A 307 -6.76 -13.81 -7.10
N ASP A 308 -7.78 -14.68 -6.99
CA ASP A 308 -7.99 -15.84 -7.85
C ASP A 308 -9.49 -15.96 -8.18
N ASN A 309 -9.85 -16.00 -9.46
CA ASN A 309 -11.24 -16.13 -9.90
C ASN A 309 -11.52 -17.38 -10.75
N GLY A 310 -10.59 -18.36 -10.76
CA GLY A 310 -10.71 -19.58 -11.56
C GLY A 310 -10.23 -19.45 -13.00
N TYR A 311 -10.17 -18.21 -13.56
CA TYR A 311 -9.57 -17.94 -14.86
C TYR A 311 -8.09 -17.62 -14.75
N GLY A 312 -7.60 -17.35 -13.54
CA GLY A 312 -6.21 -17.11 -13.23
C GLY A 312 -6.01 -16.49 -11.86
N MET A 313 -4.75 -16.35 -11.48
CA MET A 313 -4.32 -15.83 -10.20
C MET A 313 -3.30 -14.71 -10.39
N MET A 314 -3.41 -13.66 -9.57
CA MET A 314 -2.42 -12.58 -9.50
C MET A 314 -2.21 -12.19 -8.05
N ASN A 315 -0.99 -11.75 -7.73
CA ASN A 315 -0.67 -11.26 -6.39
C ASN A 315 0.19 -10.00 -6.44
N THR A 316 0.19 -9.29 -5.31
CA THR A 316 1.11 -8.19 -5.04
C THR A 316 1.50 -8.22 -3.58
N SER A 317 2.72 -7.77 -3.28
CA SER A 317 3.26 -7.81 -1.93
C SER A 317 3.70 -6.43 -1.48
N LEU A 318 3.53 -6.17 -0.19
CA LEU A 318 3.94 -4.97 0.51
C LEU A 318 4.76 -5.36 1.73
N TYR A 319 5.90 -4.72 1.94
CA TYR A 319 6.64 -4.83 3.19
C TYR A 319 6.18 -3.73 4.16
N LEU A 320 5.63 -4.12 5.30
CA LEU A 320 5.25 -3.23 6.38
C LEU A 320 6.43 -3.10 7.36
N ALA A 321 7.01 -1.91 7.46
CA ALA A 321 8.08 -1.62 8.40
C ALA A 321 7.50 -0.96 9.66
N VAL A 322 7.82 -1.52 10.82
CA VAL A 322 7.36 -0.99 12.11
C VAL A 322 8.46 -0.15 12.75
N LYS A 323 8.17 1.13 12.97
CA LYS A 323 9.09 2.09 13.57
C LYS A 323 8.82 2.22 15.08
N TYR A 324 9.89 2.23 15.87
CA TYR A 324 9.77 2.38 17.32
C TYR A 324 11.04 2.97 17.94
N PRO A 325 10.91 3.65 19.11
CA PRO A 325 12.05 4.20 19.83
C PRO A 325 12.96 3.08 20.37
N PRO A 326 14.22 3.37 20.69
CA PRO A 326 15.10 2.40 21.32
C PRO A 326 14.48 1.82 22.60
N ARG A 327 14.59 0.52 22.78
CA ARG A 327 14.28 -0.15 24.06
C ARG A 327 15.33 0.22 25.10
N GLU A 328 15.04 -0.01 26.37
CA GLU A 328 16.01 0.21 27.44
C GLU A 328 17.28 -0.62 27.17
N PRO A 329 18.49 0.02 27.07
CA PRO A 329 19.71 -0.70 26.75
C PRO A 329 20.08 -1.72 27.82
N LEU A 330 20.52 -2.89 27.39
CA LEU A 330 21.12 -3.89 28.24
C LEU A 330 22.61 -3.54 28.42
N VAL A 331 23.04 -3.37 29.65
CA VAL A 331 24.43 -3.09 30.03
C VAL A 331 24.93 -4.12 31.03
N ASN A 332 26.27 -4.19 31.23
CA ASN A 332 26.85 -5.01 32.27
C ASN A 332 26.32 -4.62 33.67
N ASP A 333 26.35 -5.56 34.61
CA ASP A 333 26.11 -5.26 36.01
C ASP A 333 27.19 -4.31 36.59
N SER A 334 26.84 -3.54 37.61
CA SER A 334 27.81 -2.74 38.36
C SER A 334 28.89 -3.65 38.95
N MET A 335 30.15 -3.23 38.88
CA MET A 335 31.29 -4.07 39.26
C MET A 335 32.36 -3.30 40.03
N THR A 336 33.10 -4.06 40.85
CA THR A 336 34.31 -3.58 41.51
C THR A 336 35.53 -4.20 40.83
N VAL A 337 36.50 -3.38 40.48
CA VAL A 337 37.70 -3.79 39.72
C VAL A 337 38.95 -3.22 40.35
N LEU A 338 40.07 -3.93 40.23
CA LEU A 338 41.37 -3.45 40.72
C LEU A 338 42.01 -2.53 39.67
N GLU A 339 42.70 -1.46 40.09
CA GLU A 339 43.50 -0.58 39.25
C GLU A 339 44.43 -1.39 38.33
N GLY A 340 44.56 -0.92 37.08
CA GLY A 340 45.37 -1.58 36.05
C GLY A 340 44.67 -2.75 35.35
N THR A 341 43.43 -3.11 35.77
CA THR A 341 42.63 -4.15 35.12
C THR A 341 42.07 -3.61 33.78
N SER A 342 42.04 -4.44 32.74
CA SER A 342 41.32 -4.13 31.49
C SER A 342 39.93 -4.70 31.52
N LEU A 343 38.96 -3.94 31.08
CA LEU A 343 37.53 -4.35 31.05
C LEU A 343 36.84 -3.88 29.76
N ALA A 344 35.79 -4.60 29.39
CA ALA A 344 34.92 -4.27 28.27
C ALA A 344 33.47 -4.08 28.77
N LEU A 345 32.90 -2.91 28.53
CA LEU A 345 31.52 -2.60 28.80
C LEU A 345 30.69 -2.80 27.54
N HIS A 346 29.68 -3.66 27.66
CA HIS A 346 28.78 -3.98 26.58
C HIS A 346 27.48 -3.18 26.75
N CYS A 347 26.97 -2.65 25.63
CA CYS A 347 25.67 -2.04 25.56
C CYS A 347 24.95 -2.54 24.33
N SER A 348 23.75 -3.09 24.49
CA SER A 348 22.92 -3.53 23.36
C SER A 348 21.48 -3.12 23.54
N THR A 349 20.83 -2.76 22.44
CA THR A 349 19.42 -2.40 22.41
C THR A 349 18.82 -2.63 21.03
N GLN A 350 17.50 -2.65 20.96
CA GLN A 350 16.73 -2.74 19.72
C GLN A 350 15.94 -1.46 19.50
N GLY A 351 15.79 -1.05 18.25
CA GLY A 351 15.01 0.10 17.83
C GLY A 351 14.88 0.13 16.31
N SER A 352 13.85 0.73 15.79
CA SER A 352 13.66 0.91 14.34
C SER A 352 13.36 2.38 14.02
N PRO A 353 14.25 3.05 13.25
CA PRO A 353 15.54 2.61 12.73
C PRO A 353 16.55 2.21 13.81
N ALA A 354 17.59 1.46 13.43
CA ALA A 354 18.66 1.07 14.34
C ALA A 354 19.19 2.28 15.10
N PRO A 355 19.31 2.22 16.46
CA PRO A 355 19.71 3.35 17.26
C PRO A 355 21.21 3.62 17.20
N THR A 356 21.60 4.87 17.45
CA THR A 356 22.99 5.20 17.75
C THR A 356 23.24 4.99 19.24
N LEU A 357 24.32 4.26 19.58
CA LEU A 357 24.75 4.01 20.95
C LEU A 357 25.91 4.91 21.33
N THR A 358 25.82 5.50 22.53
CA THR A 358 26.79 6.45 23.05
C THR A 358 27.09 6.14 24.51
N TRP A 359 28.38 5.96 24.86
CA TRP A 359 28.81 5.84 26.24
C TRP A 359 29.16 7.21 26.86
N LEU A 360 28.59 7.46 28.03
CA LEU A 360 28.84 8.63 28.83
C LEU A 360 29.39 8.20 30.20
N LYS A 361 30.44 8.87 30.69
CA LYS A 361 30.93 8.77 32.08
C LYS A 361 30.72 10.11 32.78
N ASP A 362 29.96 10.11 33.86
CA ASP A 362 29.63 11.30 34.63
C ASP A 362 29.07 12.46 33.79
N GLY A 363 28.41 12.10 32.66
CA GLY A 363 27.81 13.04 31.71
C GLY A 363 28.70 13.45 30.52
N GLU A 364 29.95 13.06 30.50
CA GLU A 364 30.87 13.33 29.41
C GLU A 364 30.99 12.13 28.46
N LEU A 365 31.18 12.40 27.16
CA LEU A 365 31.33 11.38 26.14
C LEU A 365 32.63 10.59 26.33
N VAL A 366 32.51 9.28 26.41
CA VAL A 366 33.63 8.33 26.43
C VAL A 366 33.49 7.30 25.32
N GLY A 367 34.55 7.08 24.54
CA GLY A 367 34.54 6.13 23.43
C GLY A 367 33.98 6.70 22.12
N THR A 368 33.63 5.82 21.20
CA THR A 368 33.10 6.14 19.87
C THR A 368 31.57 5.97 19.84
N ILE A 369 30.89 6.82 19.06
CA ILE A 369 29.47 6.67 18.75
C ILE A 369 29.32 5.54 17.73
N THR A 370 28.55 4.51 18.04
CA THR A 370 28.28 3.39 17.13
C THR A 370 26.82 3.46 16.67
N ALA A 371 26.62 3.22 15.37
CA ALA A 371 25.27 3.14 14.76
C ALA A 371 24.90 1.67 14.55
N ASP A 372 24.99 0.88 15.61
CA ASP A 372 24.72 -0.56 15.64
C ASP A 372 23.93 -0.92 16.89
N GLU A 373 23.29 -2.08 16.89
CA GLU A 373 22.56 -2.60 18.04
C GLU A 373 23.45 -3.00 19.24
N LEU A 374 24.77 -3.05 19.03
CA LEU A 374 25.78 -3.39 20.06
C LEU A 374 26.93 -2.41 20.03
N SER A 375 27.25 -1.83 21.16
CA SER A 375 28.43 -1.00 21.42
C SER A 375 29.29 -1.61 22.51
N VAL A 376 30.60 -1.67 22.29
CA VAL A 376 31.58 -2.13 23.29
C VAL A 376 32.55 -1.00 23.59
N LEU A 377 32.62 -0.59 24.86
CA LEU A 377 33.63 0.34 25.36
C LEU A 377 34.74 -0.46 26.04
N GLU A 378 35.90 -0.49 25.40
CA GLU A 378 37.12 -1.12 25.96
C GLU A 378 37.91 -0.11 26.76
N ILE A 379 38.17 -0.43 28.04
CA ILE A 379 39.01 0.36 28.93
C ILE A 379 40.24 -0.46 29.23
N MET A 380 41.37 -0.01 28.68
CA MET A 380 42.69 -0.63 28.96
C MET A 380 43.27 -0.01 30.21
N GLU A 381 43.68 -0.84 31.18
CA GLU A 381 44.36 -0.42 32.39
C GLU A 381 43.55 0.69 33.14
N ILE A 382 42.41 0.31 33.74
CA ILE A 382 41.58 1.28 34.49
C ILE A 382 42.36 1.94 35.61
N THR A 383 42.23 3.26 35.71
CA THR A 383 42.84 4.07 36.79
C THR A 383 41.77 4.50 37.78
N PRO A 384 42.17 5.06 38.96
CA PRO A 384 41.19 5.58 39.95
C PRO A 384 40.24 6.64 39.38
N GLN A 385 40.62 7.38 38.33
CA GLN A 385 39.77 8.32 37.61
C GLN A 385 38.67 7.61 36.80
N GLY A 386 38.83 6.31 36.56
CA GLY A 386 37.82 5.48 35.95
C GLY A 386 36.65 5.06 36.85
N ASP A 387 36.76 5.32 38.20
CA ASP A 387 35.65 5.16 39.13
C ASP A 387 34.48 6.06 38.75
N GLY A 388 33.26 5.58 38.90
CA GLY A 388 32.07 6.38 38.66
C GLY A 388 30.95 5.68 37.88
N GLN A 389 29.96 6.47 37.46
CA GLN A 389 28.81 6.02 36.70
C GLN A 389 29.04 6.07 35.21
N TYR A 390 28.92 4.92 34.58
CA TYR A 390 28.89 4.79 33.13
C TYR A 390 27.44 4.62 32.65
N ARG A 391 27.03 5.41 31.66
CA ARG A 391 25.67 5.39 31.10
C ARG A 391 25.75 5.11 29.61
N CYS A 392 25.05 4.10 29.14
CA CYS A 392 24.78 3.90 27.73
C CYS A 392 23.51 4.65 27.34
N LEU A 393 23.60 5.52 26.35
CA LEU A 393 22.51 6.26 25.75
C LEU A 393 22.25 5.72 24.35
N ALA A 394 21.04 5.30 24.09
CA ALA A 394 20.55 4.88 22.78
C ALA A 394 19.59 5.94 22.22
N GLU A 395 19.77 6.33 20.95
CA GLU A 395 18.96 7.37 20.32
C GLU A 395 18.65 7.02 18.86
N ASN A 396 17.40 7.15 18.46
CA ASN A 396 16.97 7.19 17.06
C ASN A 396 16.03 8.38 16.85
N GLU A 397 15.48 8.54 15.64
CA GLU A 397 14.56 9.66 15.32
C GLU A 397 13.23 9.62 16.10
N HIS A 398 12.87 8.47 16.71
CA HIS A 398 11.62 8.27 17.43
C HIS A 398 11.76 8.40 18.94
N GLY A 399 12.99 8.41 19.49
CA GLY A 399 13.19 8.59 20.93
C GLY A 399 14.56 8.24 21.45
N ARG A 400 14.66 8.25 22.79
CA ARG A 400 15.89 7.96 23.54
C ARG A 400 15.60 7.03 24.69
N ALA A 401 16.54 6.12 24.96
CA ALA A 401 16.56 5.28 26.15
C ALA A 401 17.96 5.21 26.72
N SER A 402 18.11 4.95 28.02
CA SER A 402 19.44 4.84 28.62
C SER A 402 19.44 3.93 29.82
N SER A 403 20.52 3.16 29.99
CA SER A 403 20.83 2.39 31.19
C SER A 403 22.20 2.77 31.73
N SER A 404 22.44 2.54 33.04
CA SER A 404 23.69 2.89 33.68
C SER A 404 24.17 1.79 34.58
N LEU A 405 25.50 1.74 34.73
CA LEU A 405 26.21 0.87 35.68
C LEU A 405 27.24 1.70 36.44
N ASN A 406 27.62 1.21 37.61
CA ASN A 406 28.68 1.82 38.41
C ASN A 406 29.91 0.94 38.40
N ILE A 407 31.08 1.55 38.17
CA ILE A 407 32.37 0.92 38.32
C ILE A 407 33.02 1.50 39.57
N THR A 408 33.43 0.64 40.49
CA THR A 408 34.22 1.00 41.67
C THR A 408 35.64 0.51 41.45
N VAL A 409 36.60 1.43 41.47
CA VAL A 409 38.01 1.07 41.28
C VAL A 409 38.69 1.00 42.64
N GLU A 410 39.21 -0.18 42.94
CA GLU A 410 40.04 -0.40 44.15
C GLU A 410 41.52 -0.25 43.81
N TYR A 411 42.25 0.42 44.69
CA TYR A 411 43.68 0.69 44.46
C TYR A 411 44.46 0.81 45.79
N ALA A 412 45.78 0.57 45.69
CA ALA A 412 46.71 0.74 46.81
C ALA A 412 46.77 2.21 47.25
N PRO A 413 47.03 2.45 48.56
CA PRO A 413 47.07 3.82 49.05
C PRO A 413 48.23 4.59 48.46
N VAL A 414 47.99 5.86 48.11
CA VAL A 414 49.00 6.81 47.59
C VAL A 414 49.09 8.01 48.54
N LEU A 415 50.31 8.36 48.94
CA LEU A 415 50.57 9.53 49.74
C LEU A 415 50.40 10.82 48.96
N LEU A 416 49.74 11.80 49.56
CA LEU A 416 49.54 13.11 48.98
C LEU A 416 50.67 14.06 49.37
N GLU A 417 51.07 15.00 48.48
CA GLU A 417 52.15 15.98 48.65
C GLU A 417 51.91 16.94 49.82
N GLU A 418 50.69 17.06 50.28
CA GLU A 418 50.32 17.88 51.44
C GLU A 418 50.80 17.29 52.76
N SER A 419 51.27 16.04 52.80
CA SER A 419 51.79 15.34 53.99
C SER A 419 53.08 15.97 54.47
N LYS A 420 53.08 16.65 55.64
CA LYS A 420 54.18 17.41 56.18
C LYS A 420 54.07 17.67 57.68
N CYS A 421 55.20 18.05 58.31
CA CYS A 421 55.23 18.58 59.67
C CYS A 421 55.37 20.10 59.71
N THR A 422 54.69 20.78 60.53
CA THR A 422 54.76 22.23 60.79
C THR A 422 54.98 22.55 62.24
N VAL A 423 55.78 23.61 62.56
CA VAL A 423 55.96 24.11 63.91
C VAL A 423 54.74 24.93 64.32
N VAL A 424 54.07 24.55 65.38
CA VAL A 424 52.92 25.25 66.00
C VAL A 424 53.28 25.79 67.39
N ARG A 425 52.46 26.67 67.92
CA ARG A 425 52.74 27.36 69.22
C ARG A 425 53.01 26.42 70.43
N GLU A 426 52.53 25.17 70.37
CA GLU A 426 52.61 24.17 71.43
C GLU A 426 53.42 22.92 71.10
N GLY A 427 54.31 22.98 70.08
CA GLY A 427 55.11 21.85 69.60
C GLY A 427 55.12 21.66 68.09
N VAL A 428 55.22 20.44 67.57
CA VAL A 428 55.19 20.09 66.17
C VAL A 428 53.88 19.38 65.83
N GLN A 429 53.24 19.81 64.78
CA GLN A 429 52.06 19.16 64.22
C GLN A 429 52.41 18.52 62.84
N CYS A 430 52.20 17.23 62.77
CA CYS A 430 52.40 16.50 61.48
C CYS A 430 51.01 16.08 60.96
N VAL A 431 50.83 16.30 59.64
CA VAL A 431 49.67 15.89 58.90
C VAL A 431 50.13 14.89 57.85
N CYS A 432 49.45 13.78 57.72
CA CYS A 432 49.62 12.77 56.70
C CYS A 432 48.31 12.59 55.99
N MET A 433 48.31 12.73 54.67
CA MET A 433 47.15 12.61 53.83
C MET A 433 47.41 11.55 52.78
N ALA A 434 46.46 10.67 52.63
CA ALA A 434 46.57 9.58 51.64
C ALA A 434 45.21 9.34 50.97
N THR A 435 45.22 8.97 49.73
CA THR A 435 44.07 8.52 48.99
C THR A 435 44.22 7.03 48.67
N GLY A 436 43.12 6.29 48.73
CA GLY A 436 43.10 4.86 48.44
C GLY A 436 41.66 4.29 48.53
N ASN A 437 41.42 3.22 47.83
CA ASN A 437 40.15 2.49 47.91
C ASN A 437 40.42 0.98 48.08
N PRO A 438 40.04 0.33 49.14
CA PRO A 438 39.37 0.87 50.32
C PRO A 438 40.20 1.93 51.06
N GLU A 439 39.50 2.73 51.89
CA GLU A 439 40.08 3.83 52.68
C GLU A 439 41.39 3.45 53.36
N PRO A 440 42.47 4.24 53.21
CA PRO A 440 43.74 3.91 53.85
C PRO A 440 43.70 4.13 55.35
N THR A 441 44.29 3.20 56.07
CA THR A 441 44.62 3.36 57.48
C THR A 441 45.92 4.10 57.62
N ILE A 442 46.01 5.12 58.48
CA ILE A 442 47.19 5.94 58.74
C ILE A 442 47.76 5.62 60.11
N GLU A 443 49.08 5.38 60.20
CA GLU A 443 49.86 5.17 61.38
C GLU A 443 51.05 6.10 61.36
N PHE A 444 51.40 6.69 62.55
CA PHE A 444 52.64 7.44 62.68
C PHE A 444 53.63 6.62 63.47
N TYR A 445 54.84 6.51 62.96
CA TYR A 445 55.96 5.87 63.62
C TYR A 445 57.01 6.93 64.04
N LEU A 446 57.39 6.94 65.29
CA LEU A 446 58.41 7.80 65.88
C LEU A 446 59.68 6.95 66.12
N PRO A 447 60.69 6.98 65.22
CA PRO A 447 61.88 6.11 65.34
C PRO A 447 62.65 6.37 66.62
N ASP A 448 62.79 7.65 67.03
CA ASP A 448 63.57 8.06 68.20
C ASP A 448 63.02 7.51 69.54
N LEU A 449 61.74 7.13 69.52
CA LEU A 449 61.04 6.56 70.69
C LEU A 449 60.65 5.10 70.48
N ASN A 450 60.81 4.58 69.28
CA ASN A 450 60.39 3.24 68.85
C ASN A 450 58.90 2.98 69.14
N ILE A 451 58.04 3.97 68.83
CA ILE A 451 56.60 3.92 69.13
C ILE A 451 55.82 4.13 67.89
N THR A 452 54.82 3.28 67.61
CA THR A 452 53.78 3.47 66.60
C THR A 452 52.55 4.09 67.24
N ILE A 453 52.00 5.13 66.68
CA ILE A 453 50.82 5.84 67.17
C ILE A 453 49.74 5.71 66.11
N ASN A 454 48.70 5.00 66.44
CA ASN A 454 47.49 4.80 65.60
C ASN A 454 46.19 5.17 66.37
N GLU A 455 46.33 5.49 67.70
CA GLU A 455 45.22 5.91 68.50
C GLU A 455 45.70 7.07 69.42
N THR A 456 44.74 7.81 70.00
CA THR A 456 45.05 8.90 70.95
C THR A 456 45.52 8.33 72.31
N ASP A 457 46.79 8.53 72.58
CA ASP A 457 47.38 8.21 73.87
C ASP A 457 47.61 9.53 74.64
N GLY A 458 47.51 9.57 75.93
CA GLY A 458 47.60 10.74 76.83
C GLY A 458 48.84 11.64 76.61
N ARG A 459 49.87 11.21 75.88
CA ARG A 459 51.07 11.94 75.52
C ARG A 459 51.00 12.54 74.11
N TYR A 460 50.18 11.97 73.24
CA TYR A 460 50.07 12.35 71.81
C TYR A 460 48.61 12.53 71.43
N ASN A 461 48.27 13.66 70.82
CA ASN A 461 46.97 13.86 70.23
C ASN A 461 46.96 13.34 68.79
N PHE A 462 46.40 12.19 68.60
CA PHE A 462 46.16 11.59 67.27
C PHE A 462 44.75 11.86 66.86
N TYR A 463 44.56 12.27 65.63
CA TYR A 463 43.26 12.55 65.07
C TYR A 463 43.23 12.06 63.64
N THR A 464 42.20 11.33 63.21
CA THR A 464 41.96 10.90 61.85
C THR A 464 40.63 11.42 61.37
N HIS A 465 40.58 11.77 60.08
CA HIS A 465 39.39 12.15 59.35
C HIS A 465 39.46 11.58 57.99
N THR A 466 38.33 10.99 57.54
CA THR A 466 38.20 10.42 56.20
C THR A 466 37.12 11.20 55.44
N ASP A 467 37.40 11.59 54.22
CA ASP A 467 36.47 12.22 53.29
C ASP A 467 36.58 11.52 51.95
N GLY A 468 35.54 10.73 51.61
CA GLY A 468 35.54 9.85 50.44
C GLY A 468 36.70 8.85 50.50
N HIS A 469 37.55 8.82 49.47
CA HIS A 469 38.73 7.93 49.38
C HIS A 469 39.96 8.53 50.04
N THR A 470 39.88 9.69 50.66
CA THR A 470 41.00 10.39 51.25
C THR A 470 40.99 10.28 52.76
N SER A 471 41.99 9.69 53.35
CA SER A 471 42.24 9.69 54.81
C SER A 471 43.26 10.74 55.20
N THR A 472 42.98 11.50 56.22
CA THR A 472 43.87 12.49 56.83
C THR A 472 44.15 12.09 58.24
N GLY A 473 45.41 11.83 58.55
CA GLY A 473 45.93 11.62 59.95
C GLY A 473 46.64 12.85 60.43
N MET A 474 46.43 13.23 61.67
CA MET A 474 47.10 14.35 62.30
C MET A 474 47.64 13.92 63.69
N ILE A 475 48.93 14.18 63.94
CA ILE A 475 49.55 14.00 65.19
C ILE A 475 50.12 15.33 65.74
N LYS A 476 49.89 15.66 67.04
CA LYS A 476 50.42 16.81 67.63
C LYS A 476 51.38 16.37 68.78
N LEU A 477 52.68 16.71 68.62
CA LEU A 477 53.75 16.42 69.53
C LEU A 477 53.95 17.64 70.46
N ARG A 478 53.73 17.53 71.80
CA ARG A 478 53.94 18.61 72.75
C ARG A 478 55.40 18.65 73.17
N GLU A 479 56.08 19.84 73.14
CA GLU A 479 57.36 20.07 73.72
C GLU A 479 57.29 20.05 75.22
N LYS A 480 58.03 19.14 75.91
CA LYS A 480 58.34 19.26 77.33
C LYS A 480 59.53 20.21 77.43
N GLY A 481 59.27 21.38 78.05
CA GLY A 481 60.24 22.46 78.28
C GLY A 481 61.57 22.01 78.74
N GLU A 482 62.57 22.02 77.85
CA GLU A 482 63.96 22.34 78.08
C GLU A 482 64.46 23.03 76.84
N ARG A 483 64.96 24.28 77.02
CA ARG A 483 65.60 25.03 75.94
C ARG A 483 66.89 24.32 75.56
N VAL A 484 67.00 23.91 74.29
CA VAL A 484 68.27 23.57 73.71
C VAL A 484 68.61 24.67 72.71
N ASP A 485 69.76 25.27 72.90
CA ASP A 485 70.34 26.30 72.10
C ASP A 485 70.56 25.76 70.65
N ASN A 486 70.09 26.53 69.62
CA ASN A 486 70.46 26.49 68.24
C ASN A 486 70.30 25.16 67.46
N GLY A 487 69.14 24.65 67.38
CA GLY A 487 68.73 23.58 66.44
C GLY A 487 67.34 23.14 66.82
N GLY A 488 66.34 23.49 66.08
CA GLY A 488 64.95 23.03 66.28
C GLY A 488 64.89 21.51 66.50
N PRO A 489 63.93 21.00 67.24
CA PRO A 489 63.81 19.57 67.49
C PRO A 489 63.76 18.80 66.20
N ALA A 490 64.80 17.98 65.93
CA ALA A 490 64.81 16.98 64.86
C ALA A 490 63.87 15.84 65.35
N VAL A 491 62.62 16.03 65.20
CA VAL A 491 61.66 14.94 65.41
C VAL A 491 61.43 14.26 64.04
N ASN A 492 61.95 13.06 63.93
CA ASN A 492 61.70 12.20 62.74
C ASN A 492 60.33 11.55 62.96
N VAL A 493 59.38 11.89 62.10
CA VAL A 493 58.02 11.29 62.06
C VAL A 493 57.82 10.58 60.76
N HIS A 494 57.67 9.26 60.81
CA HIS A 494 57.28 8.49 59.67
C HIS A 494 55.75 8.35 59.69
N CYS A 495 55.15 8.66 58.52
CA CYS A 495 53.77 8.28 58.25
C CYS A 495 53.76 6.98 57.45
N SER A 496 53.01 6.00 57.88
CA SER A 496 52.75 4.74 57.22
C SER A 496 51.27 4.66 56.89
N ILE A 497 50.97 4.41 55.66
CA ILE A 497 49.61 4.25 55.11
C ILE A 497 49.45 2.84 54.56
N TYR A 498 48.32 2.22 54.73
CA TYR A 498 48.01 0.89 54.20
C TYR A 498 46.55 0.63 54.03
N ASN A 499 46.22 -0.14 53.04
CA ASN A 499 44.98 -0.86 52.90
C ASN A 499 45.25 -2.32 52.51
N MET A 500 44.22 -3.11 52.09
CA MET A 500 44.42 -4.50 51.74
C MET A 500 45.27 -4.71 50.46
N TYR A 501 45.46 -3.69 49.64
CA TYR A 501 46.17 -3.77 48.35
C TYR A 501 47.63 -3.28 48.43
N GLY A 502 47.99 -2.54 49.48
CA GLY A 502 49.35 -2.07 49.58
C GLY A 502 49.67 -1.31 50.85
N ARG A 503 50.99 -1.06 51.07
CA ARG A 503 51.50 -0.26 52.18
C ARG A 503 52.62 0.64 51.67
N GLU A 504 52.52 1.91 52.04
CA GLU A 504 53.56 2.91 51.76
C GLU A 504 53.94 3.67 53.04
N SER A 505 55.16 4.18 53.10
CA SER A 505 55.59 4.96 54.27
C SER A 505 56.59 6.04 53.86
N ILE A 506 56.45 7.22 54.45
CA ILE A 506 57.29 8.38 54.16
C ILE A 506 57.77 9.04 55.47
N LEU A 507 59.01 9.59 55.47
CA LEU A 507 59.50 10.50 56.47
C LEU A 507 58.90 11.91 56.22
N LEU A 508 58.15 12.43 57.15
CA LEU A 508 57.53 13.75 57.00
C LEU A 508 58.55 14.83 57.29
N GLU A 509 58.81 15.67 56.30
CA GLU A 509 59.77 16.78 56.40
C GLU A 509 59.17 17.96 57.18
N LEU A 510 60.02 18.60 58.09
CA LEU A 510 59.65 19.80 58.84
C LEU A 510 59.77 21.03 57.91
N GLN A 511 58.67 21.59 57.46
CA GLN A 511 58.68 22.85 56.73
C GLN A 511 58.87 24.04 57.67
N GLN A 512 60.07 24.70 57.65
CA GLN A 512 60.28 26.03 58.16
C GLN A 512 59.66 27.07 57.23
N GLU A 513 58.68 27.85 57.75
CA GLU A 513 58.16 28.98 56.98
C GLU A 513 59.29 30.00 56.69
N LYS A 514 59.75 30.06 55.47
CA LYS A 514 60.60 31.15 54.93
C LYS A 514 59.79 32.43 54.80
N LYS A 515 59.64 33.18 55.94
CA LYS A 515 58.70 34.31 55.99
C LYS A 515 59.28 35.65 55.57
N TYR A 516 60.53 35.78 55.08
CA TYR A 516 61.10 37.10 54.79
C TYR A 516 61.97 37.24 53.57
N MET A 517 61.56 36.90 52.39
CA MET A 517 62.25 37.32 51.12
C MET A 517 61.38 37.82 49.96
N MET A 518 60.08 37.66 50.01
CA MET A 518 59.23 38.10 48.92
C MET A 518 58.77 39.57 48.99
N ALA A 519 58.79 40.20 50.18
CA ALA A 519 58.32 41.58 50.31
C ALA A 519 59.31 42.62 49.77
N VAL A 520 60.61 42.29 49.63
CA VAL A 520 61.63 43.24 49.19
C VAL A 520 61.79 43.18 47.66
N ILE A 521 61.54 42.03 47.01
CA ILE A 521 61.67 41.87 45.55
C ILE A 521 60.47 42.49 44.85
N VAL A 522 59.27 42.42 45.38
CA VAL A 522 58.04 43.01 44.78
C VAL A 522 58.09 44.56 44.88
N GLY A 523 58.68 45.12 45.91
CA GLY A 523 58.80 46.59 46.06
C GLY A 523 59.77 47.23 45.06
N THR A 524 60.86 46.56 44.71
CA THR A 524 61.86 47.11 43.76
C THR A 524 61.47 46.92 42.30
N ILE A 525 60.76 45.87 41.93
CA ILE A 525 60.29 45.64 40.56
C ILE A 525 59.08 46.54 40.31
N GLY A 526 58.20 46.77 41.25
CA GLY A 526 57.06 47.69 41.15
C GLY A 526 57.48 49.15 40.91
N GLY A 527 58.55 49.61 41.55
CA GLY A 527 59.09 50.95 41.39
C GLY A 527 59.67 51.22 40.01
N VAL A 528 60.41 50.27 39.46
CA VAL A 528 61.00 50.37 38.11
C VAL A 528 59.92 50.30 37.03
N ALA A 529 58.91 49.50 37.19
CA ALA A 529 57.79 49.40 36.21
C ALA A 529 56.94 50.67 36.15
N VAL A 530 56.70 51.34 37.29
CA VAL A 530 55.96 52.62 37.35
C VAL A 530 56.77 53.75 36.69
N ILE A 531 58.10 53.80 36.87
CA ILE A 531 58.98 54.80 36.23
C ILE A 531 58.98 54.53 34.72
N ALA A 532 59.09 53.29 34.27
CA ALA A 532 59.13 52.97 32.85
C ALA A 532 57.69 53.30 32.20
N PHE A 533 56.61 53.14 32.91
CA PHE A 533 55.30 53.50 32.43
C PHE A 533 55.12 55.03 32.30
N ILE A 534 55.65 55.78 33.24
CA ILE A 534 55.62 57.25 33.18
C ILE A 534 56.47 57.77 32.00
N ILE A 535 57.62 57.19 31.77
CA ILE A 535 58.51 57.56 30.62
C ILE A 535 57.86 57.19 29.30
N ALA A 536 57.15 56.05 29.24
CA ALA A 536 56.40 55.64 28.04
C ALA A 536 55.21 56.55 27.78
N ALA A 537 54.45 56.92 28.84
CA ALA A 537 53.32 57.84 28.73
C ALA A 537 53.74 59.26 28.31
N VAL A 538 54.87 59.78 28.78
CA VAL A 538 55.40 61.10 28.36
C VAL A 538 55.88 61.06 26.90
N ARG A 539 56.42 59.93 26.44
CA ARG A 539 56.81 59.78 25.01
C ARG A 539 55.59 59.58 24.10
N TYR A 540 54.52 58.98 24.61
CA TYR A 540 53.27 58.75 23.84
C TYR A 540 52.46 60.04 23.68
N VAL A 541 52.44 60.91 24.68
CA VAL A 541 51.74 62.22 24.60
C VAL A 541 52.54 63.24 23.70
N GLY A 542 53.89 63.06 23.53
CA GLY A 542 54.72 63.90 22.69
C GLY A 542 54.68 63.58 21.19
N HIS A 543 54.10 62.47 20.79
CA HIS A 543 54.17 62.03 19.38
C HIS A 543 52.82 62.13 18.63
N ASN A 544 51.69 62.49 19.30
CA ASN A 544 50.34 62.56 18.70
C ASN A 544 49.76 63.96 18.57
N ASN A 545 50.58 64.98 18.39
CA ASN A 545 50.14 66.29 17.92
C ASN A 545 50.49 66.50 16.46
N LYS A 546 49.99 65.65 15.54
CA LYS A 546 49.83 66.00 14.10
C LYS A 546 48.95 64.93 13.46
N LYS A 547 47.72 65.29 13.33
CA LYS A 547 46.78 65.18 12.23
C LYS A 547 45.35 64.96 12.70
N GLU A 548 44.63 65.93 12.25
CA GLU A 548 43.20 66.23 12.35
C GLU A 548 42.26 65.20 11.78
N ASN A 549 41.08 65.25 12.40
CA ASN A 549 39.72 65.17 11.82
C ASN A 549 39.12 63.81 11.45
N GLY A 550 38.10 63.56 12.15
CA GLY A 550 37.05 62.63 11.77
C GLY A 550 36.30 62.03 12.94
N ASN A 551 35.18 62.65 13.28
CA ASN A 551 34.32 62.45 14.45
C ASN A 551 33.55 61.11 14.43
N PRO A 552 32.84 60.84 15.46
CA PRO A 552 32.80 59.54 16.17
C PRO A 552 31.50 58.77 15.97
N ARG A 553 31.49 57.54 16.28
CA ARG A 553 30.28 56.91 16.87
C ARG A 553 30.66 55.68 17.68
N GLN A 554 30.16 55.67 18.87
CA GLN A 554 29.96 54.56 19.75
C GLN A 554 29.25 53.43 19.05
N ASP A 555 29.71 52.20 19.20
CA ASP A 555 28.80 51.07 19.10
C ASP A 555 29.18 50.01 20.13
N VAL A 556 28.17 49.71 20.89
CA VAL A 556 28.03 48.67 21.92
C VAL A 556 28.18 47.32 21.23
N VAL A 557 29.03 46.48 21.73
CA VAL A 557 29.13 45.06 21.33
C VAL A 557 27.90 44.31 21.86
N LEU A 558 26.97 44.04 20.96
CA LEU A 558 25.96 43.04 21.17
C LEU A 558 26.35 41.81 20.34
N GLU A 559 26.60 40.72 20.99
CA GLU A 559 26.80 39.40 20.40
C GLU A 559 25.61 39.05 19.53
N ASN A 560 25.85 38.78 18.27
CA ASN A 560 24.83 38.54 17.27
C ASN A 560 24.73 37.03 16.97
N PRO A 561 23.59 36.36 17.25
CA PRO A 561 23.40 34.92 16.97
C PRO A 561 23.35 34.52 15.49
N ALA A 562 23.52 35.49 14.58
CA ALA A 562 23.39 35.26 13.12
C ALA A 562 24.57 34.56 12.44
N LEU A 563 25.71 34.38 13.12
CA LEU A 563 26.90 33.74 12.54
C LEU A 563 26.83 32.20 12.57
N TYR A 564 25.95 31.64 13.40
CA TYR A 564 25.79 30.17 13.48
C TYR A 564 24.92 29.60 12.33
N TYR A 565 23.98 30.44 11.80
CA TYR A 565 23.09 30.01 10.69
C TYR A 565 23.73 30.09 9.29
N SER A 566 24.78 30.85 9.11
CA SER A 566 25.43 30.99 7.78
C SER A 566 26.44 29.86 7.48
N ALA A 567 27.00 29.20 8.49
CA ALA A 567 27.88 28.06 8.32
C ALA A 567 27.12 26.78 7.92
N VAL A 568 25.91 26.57 8.51
CA VAL A 568 25.07 25.40 8.20
C VAL A 568 24.47 25.48 6.79
N LYS A 569 24.22 26.69 6.26
CA LYS A 569 23.68 26.86 4.89
C LYS A 569 24.73 26.61 3.80
N LYS A 570 26.04 26.85 4.08
CA LYS A 570 27.12 26.55 3.14
C LYS A 570 27.38 25.06 3.02
N ASP A 571 27.27 24.30 4.09
CA ASP A 571 27.49 22.86 4.04
C ASP A 571 26.33 22.11 3.32
N LYS A 572 25.07 22.57 3.50
CA LYS A 572 23.94 21.97 2.74
C LYS A 572 24.02 22.25 1.24
N GLN A 573 24.57 23.38 0.81
CA GLN A 573 24.75 23.64 -0.63
C GLN A 573 25.92 22.83 -1.23
N ASN A 574 26.95 22.52 -0.44
CA ASN A 574 28.06 21.68 -0.91
C ASN A 574 27.68 20.20 -0.94
N LEU A 575 26.79 19.72 -0.04
CA LEU A 575 26.24 18.36 -0.10
C LEU A 575 25.30 18.17 -1.30
N ARG A 576 24.42 19.13 -1.60
CA ARG A 576 23.56 19.07 -2.80
C ARG A 576 24.35 19.08 -4.11
N LYS A 577 25.46 19.82 -4.18
CA LYS A 577 26.35 19.79 -5.36
C LYS A 577 27.14 18.48 -5.50
N LYS A 578 27.41 17.78 -4.40
CA LYS A 578 28.09 16.47 -4.45
C LYS A 578 27.11 15.34 -4.85
N VAL A 579 25.85 15.38 -4.40
CA VAL A 579 24.81 14.42 -4.79
C VAL A 579 24.43 14.58 -6.26
N LEU A 580 24.26 15.81 -6.77
CA LEU A 580 23.99 16.03 -8.20
C LEU A 580 25.14 15.61 -9.13
N LYS A 581 26.39 15.61 -8.62
CA LYS A 581 27.57 15.19 -9.41
C LYS A 581 27.72 13.68 -9.45
N THR A 582 27.14 12.96 -8.48
CA THR A 582 27.13 11.49 -8.43
C THR A 582 26.00 10.92 -9.29
N GLU A 583 24.84 11.58 -9.38
CA GLU A 583 23.74 11.18 -10.28
C GLU A 583 24.09 11.41 -11.77
N LEU A 584 24.86 12.47 -12.10
CA LEU A 584 25.30 12.71 -13.48
C LEU A 584 26.42 11.77 -13.96
N LEU A 585 27.12 11.09 -13.03
CA LEU A 585 28.09 10.04 -13.36
C LEU A 585 27.47 8.65 -13.47
N GLY A 586 26.33 8.41 -12.80
CA GLY A 586 25.57 7.16 -12.92
C GLY A 586 24.81 7.03 -14.25
N SER A 587 24.34 8.13 -14.82
CA SER A 587 23.61 8.10 -16.11
C SER A 587 24.51 7.98 -17.34
N LYS A 588 25.83 8.18 -17.19
CA LYS A 588 26.81 7.97 -18.27
C LYS A 588 27.39 6.55 -18.33
N PHE A 589 27.17 5.74 -17.29
CA PHE A 589 27.67 4.36 -17.27
C PHE A 589 26.69 3.33 -17.84
N ASN A 590 25.40 3.67 -17.97
CA ASN A 590 24.38 2.80 -18.58
C ASN A 590 24.20 3.00 -20.09
N SER A 591 24.94 3.91 -20.73
CA SER A 591 24.87 4.11 -22.19
C SER A 591 26.07 3.51 -22.97
N ILE A 592 26.91 2.71 -22.32
CA ILE A 592 28.14 2.13 -22.95
C ILE A 592 28.06 0.59 -23.06
N LEU A 593 26.94 -0.04 -22.65
CA LEU A 593 26.79 -1.51 -22.68
C LEU A 593 25.72 -2.02 -23.66
N GLU A 594 25.25 -1.17 -24.62
CA GLU A 594 24.34 -1.58 -25.70
C GLU A 594 24.86 -1.15 -27.09
N GLU A 595 26.11 -1.43 -27.41
CA GLU A 595 26.61 -1.36 -28.79
C GLU A 595 27.66 -2.45 -29.01
N THR A 596 27.20 -3.67 -29.26
CA THR A 596 27.89 -4.66 -30.13
C THR A 596 26.96 -5.86 -30.35
N THR A 597 26.20 -5.85 -31.41
CA THR A 597 26.03 -6.97 -32.36
C THR A 597 25.27 -6.40 -33.56
N GLY A 598 25.91 -6.48 -34.68
CA GLY A 598 25.55 -5.85 -35.92
C GLY A 598 24.70 -6.73 -36.82
N GLU A 599 24.43 -6.10 -37.86
CA GLU A 599 24.30 -6.49 -39.27
C GLU A 599 22.90 -6.66 -39.85
N ASP A 600 22.68 -5.78 -40.76
CA ASP A 600 22.15 -5.77 -42.11
C ASP A 600 20.63 -5.54 -42.38
N GLY A 601 20.40 -4.50 -43.20
CA GLY A 601 19.25 -4.42 -44.08
C GLY A 601 18.60 -3.04 -44.28
N ASP A 602 19.16 -2.33 -45.25
CA ASP A 602 18.63 -1.17 -45.99
C ASP A 602 17.11 -0.88 -45.94
N TYR A 603 16.72 0.37 -45.69
CA TYR A 603 16.07 1.27 -46.66
C TYR A 603 15.87 2.69 -46.08
N GLN A 604 16.24 3.67 -46.88
CA GLN A 604 16.21 5.10 -46.62
C GLN A 604 14.87 5.75 -47.09
N PRO A 605 14.73 7.09 -46.95
CA PRO A 605 13.66 7.76 -46.20
C PRO A 605 12.78 8.66 -47.07
N VAL A 606 11.68 9.15 -46.59
CA VAL A 606 11.03 10.38 -47.10
C VAL A 606 10.20 11.11 -46.04
N GLY A 607 10.53 12.40 -45.84
CA GLY A 607 9.52 13.45 -45.81
C GLY A 607 9.22 14.06 -44.42
N SER A 608 9.86 15.20 -44.20
CA SER A 608 9.51 16.25 -43.23
C SER A 608 8.08 16.74 -43.37
N MET A 609 7.42 17.10 -42.25
CA MET A 609 6.83 18.42 -42.12
C MET A 609 6.46 18.77 -40.68
N ALA A 610 6.67 20.00 -40.42
CA ALA A 610 6.61 20.79 -39.21
C ALA A 610 5.24 20.93 -38.51
N GLY A 611 5.31 21.16 -37.19
CA GLY A 611 4.50 22.19 -36.52
C GLY A 611 3.17 21.72 -35.96
N LEU A 612 3.07 21.76 -34.64
CA LEU A 612 1.95 22.42 -33.97
C LEU A 612 2.10 22.35 -32.42
N GLU A 613 2.24 23.48 -31.88
CA GLU A 613 1.87 24.07 -30.58
C GLU A 613 1.47 23.15 -29.41
N ARG A 614 2.20 23.40 -28.30
CA ARG A 614 1.80 23.10 -26.92
C ARG A 614 0.56 23.91 -26.55
N GLN A 615 -0.51 23.28 -26.17
CA GLN A 615 -1.56 23.88 -25.36
C GLN A 615 -1.37 23.47 -23.89
N GLU A 616 -1.12 24.47 -23.06
CA GLU A 616 -1.17 24.37 -21.61
C GLU A 616 -2.62 24.23 -21.13
N LEU A 617 -2.90 23.20 -20.36
CA LEU A 617 -4.19 23.05 -19.66
C LEU A 617 -4.11 23.75 -18.30
N ASN A 618 -4.85 24.88 -18.20
CA ASN A 618 -5.11 25.59 -16.96
C ASN A 618 -6.03 24.78 -16.04
N TYR A 619 -5.56 24.48 -14.84
CA TYR A 619 -6.39 24.00 -13.75
C TYR A 619 -7.15 25.18 -13.13
N ALA A 620 -8.48 25.12 -13.22
CA ALA A 620 -9.36 26.03 -12.50
C ALA A 620 -9.48 25.62 -11.04
N ALA A 621 -9.14 26.53 -10.13
CA ALA A 621 -9.33 26.40 -8.70
C ALA A 621 -10.82 26.54 -8.36
N LEU A 622 -11.39 25.57 -7.65
CA LEU A 622 -12.71 25.67 -7.02
C LEU A 622 -12.55 26.25 -5.60
N GLU A 623 -13.02 27.49 -5.43
CA GLU A 623 -13.20 28.13 -4.13
C GLU A 623 -14.43 27.55 -3.41
N PHE A 624 -14.23 27.01 -2.20
CA PHE A 624 -15.32 26.68 -1.29
C PHE A 624 -15.72 27.90 -0.47
N ILE A 625 -16.93 28.38 -0.66
CA ILE A 625 -17.57 29.43 0.15
C ILE A 625 -18.06 28.78 1.46
N GLY A 626 -17.48 29.22 2.58
CA GLY A 626 -17.86 28.80 3.91
C GLY A 626 -19.21 29.40 4.35
N ALA A 627 -20.09 28.52 4.86
CA ALA A 627 -21.29 28.90 5.60
C ALA A 627 -21.01 28.95 7.10
N ARG A 628 -21.28 30.10 7.74
CA ARG A 628 -21.20 30.30 9.19
C ARG A 628 -22.39 29.64 9.91
N PRO A 629 -22.22 29.15 11.14
CA PRO A 629 -23.33 28.68 11.97
C PRO A 629 -24.01 29.87 12.69
N ARG A 630 -25.33 29.81 12.81
CA ARG A 630 -26.12 30.65 13.71
C ARG A 630 -26.37 29.90 15.01
N GLU A 631 -26.06 30.56 16.12
CA GLU A 631 -26.45 30.21 17.48
C GLU A 631 -27.96 30.46 17.71
N GLY A 632 -28.55 29.62 18.59
CA GLY A 632 -29.63 30.11 19.44
C GLY A 632 -30.77 29.13 19.69
N ALA A 633 -30.88 28.73 20.97
CA ALA A 633 -32.07 28.50 21.78
C ALA A 633 -32.48 27.05 22.10
N SER A 634 -32.25 26.79 23.36
CA SER A 634 -32.88 25.92 24.37
C SER A 634 -34.33 25.44 24.15
N GLY A 635 -34.55 24.16 24.55
CA GLY A 635 -35.90 23.63 24.84
C GLY A 635 -35.88 22.15 25.20
N ARG A 636 -36.21 21.86 26.42
CA ARG A 636 -36.41 20.56 27.09
C ARG A 636 -37.56 19.76 26.46
N GLY A 637 -37.49 18.41 26.61
CA GLY A 637 -38.68 17.60 26.90
C GLY A 637 -38.75 16.24 26.20
N ASP A 638 -38.50 15.21 26.92
CA ASP A 638 -39.15 13.92 27.11
C ASP A 638 -39.70 13.07 25.93
N ASP A 639 -39.26 11.81 26.03
CA ASP A 639 -40.01 10.53 25.86
C ASP A 639 -40.72 10.14 24.55
N GLY A 640 -40.46 8.89 24.19
CA GLY A 640 -41.46 8.08 23.50
C GLY A 640 -41.02 7.32 22.26
N SER A 641 -40.67 6.08 22.51
CA SER A 641 -40.70 4.95 21.54
C SER A 641 -41.83 5.07 20.52
N ASN A 642 -41.53 4.73 19.24
CA ASN A 642 -42.37 3.79 18.48
C ASN A 642 -41.75 3.41 17.13
N TYR A 643 -41.65 2.11 16.94
CA TYR A 643 -41.46 1.40 15.67
C TYR A 643 -42.60 1.67 14.71
N THR A 644 -42.32 1.90 13.43
CA THR A 644 -43.24 1.57 12.33
C THR A 644 -42.48 1.08 11.11
N GLU A 645 -42.77 -0.20 10.76
CA GLU A 645 -42.51 -0.82 9.45
C GLU A 645 -43.11 0.02 8.31
N ILE A 646 -42.41 0.13 7.20
CA ILE A 646 -43.00 0.48 5.91
C ILE A 646 -42.71 -0.63 4.91
N LYS A 647 -43.77 -1.33 4.51
CA LYS A 647 -43.85 -2.28 3.40
C LYS A 647 -43.70 -1.57 2.06
N ALA A 648 -42.97 -2.20 1.17
CA ALA A 648 -42.89 -1.90 -0.24
C ALA A 648 -44.26 -2.13 -0.95
N LYS A 649 -44.51 -1.30 -1.93
CA LYS A 649 -45.32 -1.58 -3.11
C LYS A 649 -44.50 -1.38 -4.35
#